data_ad4b1014b5e0528c0ab9eb89d717e090
#
_entry.id   ad4b1014b5e0528c0ab9eb89d717e090
#
_cell.length_a   1.000
_cell.length_b   1.000
_cell.length_c   1.000
_cell.angle_alpha   90.00
_cell.angle_beta   90.00
_cell.angle_gamma   90.00
#
_symmetry.space_group_name_H-M   'P 1'
#
loop_
_entity.id
_entity.type
_entity.pdbx_description
1 polymer ?
#
loop_
_entity_poly.entity_id
_entity_poly.type
_entity_poly.pdbx_seq_one_letter_code
_entity_poly.pdbx_strand_id
1 'polypeptide(L)'
;MKTKTFLMLCIAALIAACSQKAALTTTVPVSHINVEQLKDSIDYDMDVTGLSLSDLRVLRHAPLARQGFPFKDSYIRGVYESTTWYDSLMWKFDEMVDFSGVKEKENEPWRDFYYRASEETGLIKYTEQEKSFMERLKAREDELKKQNFEVAEGARVNMQNLTNPTQLKEFDSLLCQHLAQVGFAIVPAQNEQLFHVYEQNDYNCFPSFVTTDLYLQLYHLYFDCMLREVEENSLLPMMIKFTREMHELLYNMERWSGSDELINELAHHNAAYYNIAYKLFTGDYIFTPEPGAIDIEEVNKVMKAENDISNFMEDYKEIMFPYSLFRPRGHYTRSEALKRYFRGMMWLQTASFGTEHKQEVLQVIQQACALKYAKENYDTLNKLITYLMGQSDNLSLAQVLAEVEKTGLQMEDLIHNDEAVAKITATLEEIGNKQTRIRPKFEKTSHNKINVMPQRYQPDAEVLQEMVDYDNKPSHRATPKGMDFFAAMGVSAAEQILIEEGQKWKGFKPALDGMKKRMGEIDWQETIATQWMNTLKTINTKDKDTKQPYFMGTPEWDRKDLNAMLASWAELKHDAILYAKQPMGAECGGGGPPEPVTKGSVEPNVGFWKKAVELLNSTEKLLKERKMLTEKISEATGRIREEAEFLLRISEKELAGTPLTDEEYDQINYIGATFENISLDLVREPNQSLMGWSDVQGADRKVALVADVYTANADNNPEKSILFEAVGNADEIYVVVEMEGYLYLTRGAVLSYREFNQPIDLPRLTDEEWQKQLEENPRKGVPEWMKPIIVPLKKEPEVNEEFFYSSGC
;
A
#
# COMPACT_ATOMS: atom_id res chain seq x y z
N MET A 1 -4.74 -49.86 -47.69
CA MET A 1 -3.56 -49.03 -47.43
C MET A 1 -3.76 -47.51 -47.71
N LYS A 2 -4.31 -47.15 -48.88
CA LYS A 2 -4.48 -45.71 -49.27
C LYS A 2 -5.24 -44.85 -48.28
N THR A 3 -6.30 -45.36 -47.62
CA THR A 3 -7.11 -44.59 -46.68
C THR A 3 -6.42 -44.31 -45.34
N LYS A 4 -5.59 -45.28 -44.84
CA LYS A 4 -4.80 -45.05 -43.59
C LYS A 4 -3.68 -44.04 -43.78
N THR A 5 -3.05 -44.03 -44.96
CA THR A 5 -1.97 -43.07 -45.28
C THR A 5 -2.51 -41.64 -45.42
N PHE A 6 -3.70 -41.49 -46.02
CA PHE A 6 -4.37 -40.18 -46.11
C PHE A 6 -4.81 -39.64 -44.73
N LEU A 7 -5.33 -40.55 -43.88
CA LEU A 7 -5.69 -40.15 -42.50
C LEU A 7 -4.48 -39.75 -41.66
N MET A 8 -3.35 -40.45 -41.79
CA MET A 8 -2.09 -40.09 -41.13
C MET A 8 -1.50 -38.76 -41.63
N LEU A 9 -1.59 -38.50 -42.94
CA LEU A 9 -1.16 -37.24 -43.53
C LEU A 9 -2.06 -36.07 -43.05
N CYS A 10 -3.36 -36.25 -42.96
CA CYS A 10 -4.25 -35.24 -42.40
C CYS A 10 -4.05 -34.99 -40.92
N ILE A 11 -3.76 -36.03 -40.12
CA ILE A 11 -3.44 -35.88 -38.69
C ILE A 11 -2.07 -35.20 -38.52
N ALA A 12 -1.07 -35.56 -39.33
CA ALA A 12 0.24 -34.90 -39.29
C ALA A 12 0.13 -33.41 -39.73
N ALA A 13 -0.68 -33.11 -40.74
CA ALA A 13 -0.94 -31.72 -41.15
C ALA A 13 -1.73 -30.92 -40.09
N LEU A 14 -2.69 -31.53 -39.40
CA LEU A 14 -3.40 -30.93 -38.29
C LEU A 14 -2.48 -30.68 -37.08
N ILE A 15 -1.64 -31.63 -36.73
CA ILE A 15 -0.63 -31.48 -35.64
C ILE A 15 0.39 -30.41 -36.01
N ALA A 16 0.85 -30.35 -37.26
CA ALA A 16 1.77 -29.33 -37.73
C ALA A 16 1.11 -27.92 -37.74
N ALA A 17 -0.16 -27.83 -38.15
CA ALA A 17 -0.93 -26.57 -38.11
C ALA A 17 -1.20 -26.16 -36.67
N CYS A 18 -1.53 -27.08 -35.75
CA CYS A 18 -1.69 -26.77 -34.34
C CYS A 18 -0.35 -26.35 -33.67
N SER A 19 0.77 -27.04 -34.01
CA SER A 19 2.07 -26.66 -33.46
C SER A 19 2.57 -25.32 -34.02
N GLN A 20 2.25 -25.01 -35.29
CA GLN A 20 2.56 -23.73 -35.89
C GLN A 20 1.71 -22.60 -35.29
N LYS A 21 0.41 -22.84 -35.03
CA LYS A 21 -0.48 -21.91 -34.35
C LYS A 21 -0.06 -21.66 -32.89
N ALA A 22 0.40 -22.71 -32.19
CA ALA A 22 0.92 -22.63 -30.83
C ALA A 22 2.23 -21.80 -30.78
N ALA A 23 3.13 -21.97 -31.74
CA ALA A 23 4.36 -21.20 -31.82
C ALA A 23 4.10 -19.72 -32.14
N LEU A 24 3.09 -19.43 -32.96
CA LEU A 24 2.76 -18.06 -33.37
C LEU A 24 2.07 -17.22 -32.26
N THR A 25 1.41 -17.83 -31.28
CA THR A 25 0.73 -17.05 -30.22
C THR A 25 1.58 -16.73 -29.01
N THR A 26 2.73 -17.38 -28.83
CA THR A 26 3.60 -17.24 -27.64
C THR A 26 4.89 -16.47 -27.92
N THR A 27 5.06 -15.91 -29.10
CA THR A 27 6.23 -15.10 -29.49
C THR A 27 5.80 -13.76 -30.01
N VAL A 28 6.63 -12.75 -29.81
CA VAL A 28 6.41 -11.41 -30.40
C VAL A 28 6.76 -11.42 -31.90
N PRO A 29 6.16 -10.51 -32.70
CA PRO A 29 6.49 -10.42 -34.11
C PRO A 29 7.94 -9.95 -34.30
N VAL A 30 8.60 -10.51 -35.31
CA VAL A 30 9.89 -9.99 -35.77
C VAL A 30 9.61 -9.07 -36.94
N SER A 31 10.13 -7.84 -36.88
CA SER A 31 9.97 -6.88 -37.98
C SER A 31 10.76 -7.32 -39.20
N HIS A 32 10.10 -7.25 -40.35
CA HIS A 32 10.69 -7.49 -41.66
C HIS A 32 10.94 -6.20 -42.43
N ILE A 33 10.69 -5.05 -41.82
CA ILE A 33 10.79 -3.73 -42.44
C ILE A 33 12.10 -3.07 -42.06
N ASN A 34 12.86 -2.65 -43.06
CA ASN A 34 14.01 -1.80 -42.85
C ASN A 34 13.57 -0.33 -42.94
N VAL A 35 13.33 0.30 -41.79
CA VAL A 35 12.81 1.67 -41.70
C VAL A 35 13.75 2.71 -42.33
N GLU A 36 15.10 2.47 -42.26
CA GLU A 36 16.09 3.33 -42.93
C GLU A 36 15.90 3.41 -44.45
N GLN A 37 15.53 2.29 -45.08
CA GLN A 37 15.33 2.25 -46.53
C GLN A 37 14.02 2.92 -46.97
N LEU A 38 13.06 3.12 -46.10
CA LEU A 38 11.77 3.75 -46.41
C LEU A 38 11.92 5.22 -46.87
N LYS A 39 13.06 5.87 -46.55
CA LYS A 39 13.40 7.18 -47.06
C LYS A 39 13.44 7.20 -48.58
N ASP A 40 14.12 6.22 -49.15
CA ASP A 40 14.51 6.23 -50.56
C ASP A 40 13.46 5.56 -51.47
N SER A 41 12.84 4.46 -50.99
CA SER A 41 11.87 3.72 -51.76
C SER A 41 10.84 3.00 -50.88
N ILE A 42 9.59 2.99 -51.34
CA ILE A 42 8.50 2.18 -50.79
C ILE A 42 7.98 1.32 -51.96
N ASP A 43 7.93 0.00 -51.76
CA ASP A 43 7.30 -0.91 -52.70
C ASP A 43 5.77 -0.91 -52.47
N TYR A 44 5.07 -0.08 -53.22
CA TYR A 44 3.62 0.06 -53.13
C TYR A 44 2.86 -1.17 -53.61
N ASP A 45 3.49 -2.10 -54.32
CA ASP A 45 2.87 -3.31 -54.85
C ASP A 45 3.17 -4.56 -54.00
N MET A 46 3.94 -4.41 -52.91
CA MET A 46 4.32 -5.54 -52.04
C MET A 46 3.14 -6.34 -51.50
N ASP A 47 3.37 -7.62 -51.27
CA ASP A 47 2.42 -8.49 -50.55
C ASP A 47 2.42 -8.14 -49.06
N VAL A 48 1.27 -7.71 -48.56
CA VAL A 48 1.08 -7.32 -47.15
C VAL A 48 0.53 -8.46 -46.28
N THR A 49 0.26 -9.63 -46.87
CA THR A 49 -0.41 -10.73 -46.13
C THR A 49 0.44 -11.37 -45.03
N GLY A 50 1.75 -11.37 -45.22
CA GLY A 50 2.73 -11.92 -44.26
C GLY A 50 3.26 -10.91 -43.23
N LEU A 51 2.85 -9.66 -43.27
CA LEU A 51 3.33 -8.61 -42.38
C LEU A 51 2.66 -8.68 -41.01
N SER A 52 3.40 -8.36 -39.95
CA SER A 52 2.88 -8.18 -38.60
C SER A 52 2.04 -6.91 -38.48
N LEU A 53 1.21 -6.83 -37.45
CA LEU A 53 0.41 -5.64 -37.16
C LEU A 53 1.30 -4.40 -36.95
N SER A 54 2.44 -4.58 -36.27
CA SER A 54 3.43 -3.51 -36.07
C SER A 54 4.04 -3.05 -37.40
N ASP A 55 4.47 -3.97 -38.26
CA ASP A 55 5.02 -3.62 -39.58
C ASP A 55 4.00 -2.90 -40.46
N LEU A 56 2.74 -3.35 -40.47
CA LEU A 56 1.65 -2.68 -41.21
C LEU A 56 1.47 -1.24 -40.76
N ARG A 57 1.47 -0.99 -39.45
CA ARG A 57 1.36 0.38 -38.90
C ARG A 57 2.53 1.25 -39.29
N VAL A 58 3.75 0.76 -39.18
CA VAL A 58 4.97 1.51 -39.61
C VAL A 58 4.87 1.85 -41.07
N LEU A 59 4.63 0.88 -41.95
CA LEU A 59 4.52 1.12 -43.41
C LEU A 59 3.40 2.10 -43.77
N ARG A 60 2.27 2.04 -43.10
CA ARG A 60 1.13 2.93 -43.33
C ARG A 60 1.48 4.40 -43.07
N HIS A 61 2.40 4.65 -42.14
CA HIS A 61 2.88 5.99 -41.79
C HIS A 61 4.10 6.43 -42.61
N ALA A 62 4.74 5.55 -43.40
CA ALA A 62 5.93 5.87 -44.18
C ALA A 62 5.76 7.05 -45.19
N PRO A 63 4.63 7.21 -45.89
CA PRO A 63 4.44 8.37 -46.76
C PRO A 63 4.45 9.70 -46.01
N LEU A 64 3.96 9.74 -44.78
CA LEU A 64 3.98 10.94 -43.93
C LEU A 64 5.37 11.17 -43.34
N ALA A 65 6.04 10.11 -42.85
CA ALA A 65 7.40 10.20 -42.34
C ALA A 65 8.37 10.82 -43.37
N ARG A 66 8.25 10.47 -44.66
CA ARG A 66 9.04 11.03 -45.76
C ARG A 66 8.77 12.52 -45.97
N GLN A 67 7.65 13.03 -45.50
CA GLN A 67 7.32 14.45 -45.50
C GLN A 67 7.74 15.16 -44.22
N GLY A 68 8.28 14.44 -43.23
CA GLY A 68 8.71 14.99 -41.96
C GLY A 68 7.55 15.24 -40.97
N PHE A 69 6.38 14.63 -41.19
CA PHE A 69 5.23 14.82 -40.30
C PHE A 69 5.53 14.35 -38.88
N PRO A 70 5.41 15.22 -37.87
CA PRO A 70 5.64 14.85 -36.48
C PRO A 70 4.48 14.00 -35.98
N PHE A 71 4.67 12.70 -35.84
CA PHE A 71 3.59 11.80 -35.44
C PHE A 71 3.13 12.05 -34.02
N LYS A 72 1.82 12.06 -33.83
CA LYS A 72 1.17 12.14 -32.52
C LYS A 72 1.33 10.84 -31.72
N ASP A 73 1.33 9.68 -32.35
CA ASP A 73 1.57 8.36 -31.73
C ASP A 73 3.06 8.22 -31.38
N SER A 74 3.37 8.10 -30.08
CA SER A 74 4.75 8.06 -29.59
C SER A 74 5.54 6.87 -30.13
N TYR A 75 4.90 5.70 -30.27
CA TYR A 75 5.55 4.51 -30.81
C TYR A 75 5.95 4.70 -32.27
N ILE A 76 5.03 5.18 -33.11
CA ILE A 76 5.32 5.43 -34.52
C ILE A 76 6.38 6.54 -34.67
N ARG A 77 6.28 7.58 -33.85
CA ARG A 77 7.28 8.66 -33.85
C ARG A 77 8.66 8.13 -33.45
N GLY A 78 8.77 7.37 -32.36
CA GLY A 78 10.03 6.77 -31.90
C GLY A 78 10.66 5.82 -32.93
N VAL A 79 9.85 5.01 -33.65
CA VAL A 79 10.34 4.15 -34.73
C VAL A 79 10.99 4.98 -35.85
N TYR A 80 10.44 6.13 -36.20
CA TYR A 80 11.05 6.99 -37.25
C TYR A 80 12.19 7.83 -36.70
N GLU A 81 12.12 8.33 -35.48
CA GLU A 81 13.21 9.07 -34.82
C GLU A 81 14.49 8.21 -34.66
N SER A 82 14.36 6.88 -34.53
CA SER A 82 15.51 5.97 -34.55
C SER A 82 16.27 5.91 -35.89
N THR A 83 15.73 6.55 -36.96
CA THR A 83 16.38 6.62 -38.27
C THR A 83 17.30 7.82 -38.40
N THR A 84 18.30 7.73 -39.28
CA THR A 84 19.26 8.81 -39.52
C THR A 84 18.66 10.01 -40.31
N TRP A 85 17.44 9.92 -40.77
CA TRP A 85 16.89 10.87 -41.75
C TRP A 85 15.61 11.60 -41.28
N TYR A 86 14.85 11.04 -40.38
CA TYR A 86 13.51 11.57 -40.07
C TYR A 86 13.55 12.87 -39.28
N ASP A 87 14.38 13.00 -38.27
CA ASP A 87 14.48 14.22 -37.44
C ASP A 87 14.73 15.47 -38.28
N SER A 88 15.67 15.40 -39.20
CA SER A 88 16.00 16.55 -40.06
C SER A 88 14.83 16.97 -40.97
N LEU A 89 13.92 16.05 -41.29
CA LEU A 89 12.71 16.33 -42.04
C LEU A 89 11.62 16.87 -41.14
N MET A 90 11.50 16.36 -39.94
CA MET A 90 10.52 16.79 -38.94
C MET A 90 10.76 18.26 -38.54
N TRP A 91 11.98 18.65 -38.24
CA TRP A 91 12.30 20.05 -37.98
C TRP A 91 12.02 20.97 -39.16
N LYS A 92 12.27 20.54 -40.41
CA LYS A 92 11.92 21.31 -41.62
C LYS A 92 10.41 21.39 -41.81
N PHE A 93 9.66 20.35 -41.46
CA PHE A 93 8.21 20.37 -41.49
C PHE A 93 7.67 21.39 -40.49
N ASP A 94 8.20 21.39 -39.26
CA ASP A 94 7.84 22.34 -38.21
C ASP A 94 8.05 23.79 -38.65
N GLU A 95 9.21 24.11 -39.26
CA GLU A 95 9.52 25.44 -39.83
C GLU A 95 8.54 25.86 -40.95
N MET A 96 7.86 24.92 -41.59
CA MET A 96 6.91 25.20 -42.69
C MET A 96 5.46 25.38 -42.20
N VAL A 97 5.14 25.05 -40.93
CA VAL A 97 3.77 25.22 -40.41
C VAL A 97 3.48 26.72 -40.26
N ASP A 98 2.53 27.24 -41.05
CA ASP A 98 2.13 28.65 -41.01
C ASP A 98 0.93 28.84 -40.07
N PHE A 99 1.19 29.35 -38.87
CA PHE A 99 0.17 29.67 -37.87
C PHE A 99 -0.56 31.02 -38.16
N SER A 100 -0.02 31.88 -39.04
CA SER A 100 -0.53 33.22 -39.20
C SER A 100 -1.92 33.27 -39.83
N GLY A 101 -2.30 32.25 -40.60
CA GLY A 101 -3.59 32.12 -41.28
C GLY A 101 -4.64 31.34 -40.48
N VAL A 102 -4.26 30.65 -39.41
CA VAL A 102 -5.11 29.73 -38.65
C VAL A 102 -5.54 30.37 -37.34
N LYS A 103 -6.85 30.52 -37.16
CA LYS A 103 -7.37 31.10 -35.91
C LYS A 103 -7.43 30.03 -34.81
N GLU A 104 -6.73 30.28 -33.70
CA GLU A 104 -6.84 29.50 -32.49
C GLU A 104 -8.27 29.50 -31.94
N LYS A 105 -8.77 28.34 -31.51
CA LYS A 105 -10.08 28.20 -30.84
C LYS A 105 -9.92 28.46 -29.36
N GLU A 106 -10.98 28.91 -28.72
CA GLU A 106 -11.01 29.15 -27.28
C GLU A 106 -10.69 27.84 -26.53
N ASN A 107 -9.69 27.87 -25.66
CA ASN A 107 -9.19 26.70 -24.88
C ASN A 107 -8.71 25.51 -25.73
N GLU A 108 -8.25 25.72 -26.95
CA GLU A 108 -7.67 24.68 -27.79
C GLU A 108 -6.25 24.36 -27.31
N PRO A 109 -5.94 23.09 -26.93
CA PRO A 109 -4.58 22.68 -26.60
C PRO A 109 -3.60 22.97 -27.71
N TRP A 110 -2.37 23.35 -27.35
CA TRP A 110 -1.33 23.66 -28.37
C TRP A 110 -1.12 22.53 -29.38
N ARG A 111 -1.14 21.29 -28.91
CA ARG A 111 -1.00 20.09 -29.73
C ARG A 111 -2.09 20.03 -30.82
N ASP A 112 -3.35 20.20 -30.46
CA ASP A 112 -4.47 20.16 -31.42
C ASP A 112 -4.44 21.33 -32.39
N PHE A 113 -4.10 22.51 -31.88
CA PHE A 113 -3.90 23.69 -32.73
C PHE A 113 -2.78 23.45 -33.77
N TYR A 114 -1.65 22.89 -33.34
CA TYR A 114 -0.51 22.58 -34.19
C TYR A 114 -0.89 21.61 -35.34
N TYR A 115 -1.50 20.47 -35.00
CA TYR A 115 -1.90 19.48 -36.01
C TYR A 115 -2.96 20.04 -36.96
N ARG A 116 -3.93 20.77 -36.46
CA ARG A 116 -4.92 21.45 -37.29
C ARG A 116 -4.30 22.51 -38.18
N ALA A 117 -3.36 23.29 -37.70
CA ALA A 117 -2.63 24.27 -38.52
C ALA A 117 -1.82 23.58 -39.60
N SER A 118 -1.15 22.46 -39.29
CA SER A 118 -0.38 21.71 -40.30
C SER A 118 -1.26 21.11 -41.41
N GLU A 119 -2.51 20.73 -41.11
CA GLU A 119 -3.50 20.28 -42.09
C GLU A 119 -4.05 21.44 -42.93
N GLU A 120 -4.47 22.52 -42.29
CA GLU A 120 -5.04 23.69 -42.99
C GLU A 120 -4.03 24.39 -43.93
N THR A 121 -2.74 24.32 -43.60
CA THR A 121 -1.67 24.85 -44.49
C THR A 121 -1.42 23.95 -45.70
N GLY A 122 -2.00 22.76 -45.78
CA GLY A 122 -1.91 21.85 -46.94
C GLY A 122 -0.50 21.33 -47.21
N LEU A 123 0.33 21.23 -46.17
CA LEU A 123 1.70 20.69 -46.29
C LEU A 123 1.69 19.20 -46.61
N ILE A 124 0.70 18.46 -46.09
CA ILE A 124 0.56 17.03 -46.31
C ILE A 124 -0.01 16.74 -47.71
N LYS A 125 0.71 15.95 -48.50
CA LYS A 125 0.29 15.55 -49.86
C LYS A 125 0.48 14.05 -50.01
N TYR A 126 -0.52 13.43 -50.68
CA TYR A 126 -0.48 12.01 -51.03
C TYR A 126 -0.71 11.84 -52.55
N THR A 127 0.03 10.92 -53.14
CA THR A 127 -0.29 10.38 -54.44
C THR A 127 -1.44 9.38 -54.35
N GLU A 128 -2.13 9.09 -55.44
CA GLU A 128 -3.20 8.07 -55.47
C GLU A 128 -2.66 6.67 -55.16
N GLN A 129 -1.40 6.39 -55.52
CA GLN A 129 -0.75 5.13 -55.22
C GLN A 129 -0.49 4.97 -53.68
N GLU A 130 -0.03 6.04 -53.05
CA GLU A 130 0.14 6.06 -51.59
C GLU A 130 -1.18 5.88 -50.85
N LYS A 131 -2.24 6.57 -51.28
CA LYS A 131 -3.59 6.39 -50.68
C LYS A 131 -4.06 4.94 -50.80
N SER A 132 -4.00 4.36 -52.00
CA SER A 132 -4.40 2.98 -52.24
C SER A 132 -3.58 1.98 -51.42
N PHE A 133 -2.27 2.24 -51.24
CA PHE A 133 -1.40 1.43 -50.42
C PHE A 133 -1.78 1.52 -48.95
N MET A 134 -1.96 2.72 -48.40
CA MET A 134 -2.38 2.96 -47.01
C MET A 134 -3.74 2.29 -46.71
N GLU A 135 -4.69 2.34 -47.65
CA GLU A 135 -5.98 1.67 -47.52
C GLU A 135 -5.84 0.13 -47.42
N ARG A 136 -4.98 -0.48 -48.24
CA ARG A 136 -4.67 -1.92 -48.18
C ARG A 136 -4.04 -2.32 -46.84
N LEU A 137 -3.07 -1.53 -46.38
CA LEU A 137 -2.42 -1.74 -45.08
C LEU A 137 -3.45 -1.68 -43.94
N LYS A 138 -4.28 -0.62 -43.96
CA LYS A 138 -5.34 -0.44 -42.98
C LYS A 138 -6.36 -1.59 -42.95
N ALA A 139 -6.78 -2.05 -44.13
CA ALA A 139 -7.69 -3.19 -44.25
C ALA A 139 -7.07 -4.47 -43.63
N ARG A 140 -5.77 -4.70 -43.84
CA ARG A 140 -5.06 -5.82 -43.24
C ARG A 140 -4.88 -5.68 -41.71
N GLU A 141 -4.59 -4.46 -41.22
CA GLU A 141 -4.57 -4.17 -39.77
C GLU A 141 -5.91 -4.53 -39.14
N ASP A 142 -7.03 -4.08 -39.73
CA ASP A 142 -8.38 -4.33 -39.21
C ASP A 142 -8.79 -5.81 -39.27
N GLU A 143 -8.18 -6.59 -40.15
CA GLU A 143 -8.30 -8.04 -40.20
C GLU A 143 -7.53 -8.71 -39.05
N LEU A 144 -6.26 -8.31 -38.81
CA LEU A 144 -5.41 -8.87 -37.76
C LEU A 144 -5.91 -8.53 -36.36
N LYS A 145 -6.42 -7.32 -36.15
CA LYS A 145 -7.04 -6.93 -34.86
C LYS A 145 -8.13 -7.89 -34.39
N LYS A 146 -8.92 -8.44 -35.31
CA LYS A 146 -9.95 -9.42 -34.98
C LYS A 146 -9.38 -10.73 -34.43
N GLN A 147 -8.08 -10.97 -34.62
CA GLN A 147 -7.38 -12.17 -34.20
C GLN A 147 -6.59 -11.97 -32.88
N ASN A 148 -6.77 -10.85 -32.17
CA ASN A 148 -6.09 -10.55 -30.91
C ASN A 148 -6.27 -11.66 -29.86
N PHE A 149 -7.44 -12.30 -29.87
CA PHE A 149 -7.82 -13.38 -28.93
C PHE A 149 -8.08 -14.69 -29.64
N GLU A 150 -7.72 -14.83 -30.93
CA GLU A 150 -7.71 -16.11 -31.64
C GLU A 150 -6.40 -16.85 -31.36
N VAL A 151 -6.38 -17.64 -30.28
CA VAL A 151 -5.18 -18.23 -29.70
C VAL A 151 -5.19 -19.76 -29.71
N ALA A 152 -4.02 -20.36 -29.54
CA ALA A 152 -3.87 -21.79 -29.28
C ALA A 152 -4.37 -22.17 -27.89
N GLU A 153 -4.65 -23.46 -27.67
CA GLU A 153 -5.02 -23.99 -26.36
C GLU A 153 -3.96 -23.63 -25.31
N GLY A 154 -4.39 -23.10 -24.18
CA GLY A 154 -3.54 -22.65 -23.08
C GLY A 154 -3.04 -21.19 -23.17
N ALA A 155 -3.28 -20.49 -24.28
CA ALA A 155 -3.03 -19.04 -24.40
C ALA A 155 -4.33 -18.24 -24.25
N ARG A 156 -4.20 -16.94 -23.93
CA ARG A 156 -5.32 -16.00 -23.80
C ARG A 156 -5.24 -14.84 -24.77
N VAL A 157 -4.02 -14.47 -25.18
CA VAL A 157 -3.77 -13.35 -26.08
C VAL A 157 -2.74 -13.73 -27.13
N ASN A 158 -2.90 -13.17 -28.33
CA ASN A 158 -2.02 -13.42 -29.46
C ASN A 158 -0.84 -12.44 -29.47
N MET A 159 0.31 -12.84 -28.95
CA MET A 159 1.52 -12.02 -28.87
C MET A 159 2.06 -11.58 -30.26
N GLN A 160 1.70 -12.29 -31.34
CA GLN A 160 2.07 -11.87 -32.72
C GLN A 160 1.35 -10.59 -33.17
N ASN A 161 0.25 -10.22 -32.48
CA ASN A 161 -0.46 -8.97 -32.75
C ASN A 161 -0.01 -7.81 -31.86
N LEU A 162 1.07 -8.00 -31.09
CA LEU A 162 1.63 -6.92 -30.27
C LEU A 162 2.04 -5.76 -31.15
N THR A 163 1.61 -4.56 -30.80
CA THR A 163 1.77 -3.35 -31.61
C THR A 163 3.10 -2.65 -31.41
N ASN A 164 3.68 -2.78 -30.20
CA ASN A 164 4.93 -2.14 -29.77
C ASN A 164 6.04 -3.12 -29.40
N PRO A 165 6.36 -4.12 -30.26
CA PRO A 165 7.30 -5.18 -29.91
C PRO A 165 8.74 -4.69 -29.76
N THR A 166 9.10 -3.55 -30.32
CA THR A 166 10.47 -2.99 -30.31
C THR A 166 10.77 -2.11 -29.10
N GLN A 167 9.80 -1.88 -28.21
CA GLN A 167 10.03 -1.08 -27.00
C GLN A 167 10.84 -1.82 -25.92
N LEU A 168 10.95 -3.16 -25.99
CA LEU A 168 11.99 -3.92 -25.29
C LEU A 168 13.10 -4.30 -26.29
N LYS A 169 14.36 -4.18 -25.87
CA LYS A 169 15.52 -4.59 -26.71
C LYS A 169 15.47 -6.06 -27.05
N GLU A 170 15.08 -6.89 -26.08
CA GLU A 170 14.92 -8.33 -26.24
C GLU A 170 13.71 -8.82 -25.44
N PHE A 171 12.96 -9.76 -26.02
CA PHE A 171 11.91 -10.47 -25.31
C PHE A 171 12.39 -11.84 -24.85
N ASP A 172 12.48 -12.03 -23.55
CA ASP A 172 12.71 -13.36 -22.99
C ASP A 172 11.55 -14.31 -23.33
N SER A 173 11.87 -15.52 -23.74
CA SER A 173 10.87 -16.50 -24.15
C SER A 173 9.93 -16.94 -23.02
N LEU A 174 10.41 -16.95 -21.76
CA LEU A 174 9.59 -17.25 -20.60
C LEU A 174 8.59 -16.13 -20.32
N LEU A 175 9.02 -14.87 -20.48
CA LEU A 175 8.15 -13.69 -20.38
C LEU A 175 7.05 -13.74 -21.44
N CYS A 176 7.42 -13.95 -22.71
CA CYS A 176 6.45 -14.04 -23.81
C CYS A 176 5.43 -15.16 -23.59
N GLN A 177 5.90 -16.34 -23.16
CA GLN A 177 5.02 -17.46 -22.88
C GLN A 177 4.05 -17.14 -21.75
N HIS A 178 4.54 -16.53 -20.66
CA HIS A 178 3.71 -16.19 -19.51
C HIS A 178 2.68 -15.11 -19.89
N LEU A 179 3.08 -14.05 -20.58
CA LEU A 179 2.17 -13.02 -21.09
C LEU A 179 1.10 -13.61 -22.01
N ALA A 180 1.45 -14.52 -22.92
CA ALA A 180 0.48 -15.17 -23.79
C ALA A 180 -0.54 -16.01 -23.03
N GLN A 181 -0.11 -16.69 -21.94
CA GLN A 181 -0.95 -17.60 -21.14
C GLN A 181 -1.83 -16.88 -20.13
N VAL A 182 -1.31 -15.82 -19.51
CA VAL A 182 -1.96 -15.14 -18.36
C VAL A 182 -2.41 -13.73 -18.69
N GLY A 183 -1.72 -13.05 -19.59
CA GLY A 183 -1.98 -11.67 -20.01
C GLY A 183 -1.14 -10.64 -19.25
N PHE A 184 -0.51 -11.04 -18.15
CA PHE A 184 0.41 -10.18 -17.38
C PHE A 184 1.55 -11.01 -16.78
N ALA A 185 2.59 -10.34 -16.31
CA ALA A 185 3.72 -10.96 -15.62
C ALA A 185 4.30 -9.99 -14.59
N ILE A 186 4.53 -10.46 -13.37
CA ILE A 186 5.31 -9.72 -12.36
C ILE A 186 6.78 -10.16 -12.51
N VAL A 187 7.64 -9.19 -12.75
CA VAL A 187 9.08 -9.40 -12.89
C VAL A 187 9.76 -8.84 -11.64
N PRO A 188 10.55 -9.66 -10.93
CA PRO A 188 11.32 -9.20 -9.79
C PRO A 188 12.23 -8.03 -10.16
N ALA A 189 12.12 -6.94 -9.43
CA ALA A 189 12.93 -5.74 -9.59
C ALA A 189 13.39 -5.20 -8.22
N GLN A 190 14.18 -4.13 -8.23
CA GLN A 190 14.71 -3.49 -7.03
C GLN A 190 14.39 -2.00 -7.00
N ASN A 191 13.22 -1.61 -7.53
CA ASN A 191 12.82 -0.21 -7.53
C ASN A 191 12.60 0.28 -6.09
N GLU A 192 13.20 1.42 -5.75
CA GLU A 192 13.10 2.01 -4.39
C GLU A 192 11.68 2.49 -4.11
N GLN A 193 10.98 2.99 -5.16
CA GLN A 193 9.61 3.49 -5.10
C GLN A 193 8.82 3.02 -6.33
N LEU A 194 7.50 2.91 -6.22
CA LEU A 194 6.66 2.50 -7.34
C LEU A 194 6.64 3.55 -8.45
N PHE A 195 6.56 4.83 -8.12
CA PHE A 195 6.48 5.93 -9.10
C PHE A 195 7.72 6.01 -9.98
N HIS A 196 8.91 5.57 -9.55
CA HIS A 196 10.12 5.54 -10.38
C HIS A 196 9.95 4.71 -11.66
N VAL A 197 9.14 3.64 -11.63
CA VAL A 197 8.85 2.84 -12.83
C VAL A 197 8.05 3.66 -13.85
N TYR A 198 7.11 4.46 -13.38
CA TYR A 198 6.28 5.32 -14.24
C TYR A 198 7.05 6.52 -14.79
N GLU A 199 7.99 7.08 -14.04
CA GLU A 199 8.92 8.10 -14.54
C GLU A 199 9.82 7.56 -15.64
N GLN A 200 10.35 6.34 -15.47
CA GLN A 200 11.12 5.67 -16.51
C GLN A 200 10.26 5.38 -17.75
N ASN A 201 8.96 5.11 -17.60
CA ASN A 201 8.05 4.95 -18.71
C ASN A 201 7.90 6.24 -19.50
N ASP A 202 7.72 7.38 -18.81
CA ASP A 202 7.63 8.69 -19.42
C ASP A 202 8.89 8.98 -20.25
N TYR A 203 10.07 8.91 -19.66
CA TYR A 203 11.34 9.14 -20.37
C TYR A 203 11.56 8.25 -21.60
N ASN A 204 10.99 7.05 -21.61
CA ASN A 204 11.17 6.07 -22.69
C ASN A 204 9.94 5.96 -23.62
N CYS A 205 8.96 6.83 -23.49
CA CYS A 205 7.66 6.72 -24.16
C CYS A 205 7.05 5.31 -24.07
N PHE A 206 7.26 4.63 -22.94
CA PHE A 206 6.74 3.28 -22.71
C PHE A 206 5.32 3.35 -22.16
N PRO A 207 4.33 2.65 -22.74
CA PRO A 207 2.96 2.67 -22.27
C PRO A 207 2.85 2.28 -20.78
N SER A 208 2.33 3.17 -19.94
CA SER A 208 2.11 2.90 -18.51
C SER A 208 0.86 2.05 -18.26
N PHE A 209 0.95 1.13 -17.28
CA PHE A 209 -0.18 0.46 -16.66
C PHE A 209 -0.27 0.89 -15.20
N VAL A 210 -1.18 1.82 -14.91
CA VAL A 210 -1.32 2.39 -13.57
C VAL A 210 -2.07 1.42 -12.67
N THR A 211 -1.37 0.86 -11.69
CA THR A 211 -1.90 -0.12 -10.75
C THR A 211 -2.58 0.51 -9.54
N THR A 212 -3.45 -0.23 -8.89
CA THR A 212 -3.97 0.12 -7.55
C THR A 212 -2.85 0.24 -6.53
N ASP A 213 -1.77 -0.52 -6.69
CA ASP A 213 -0.60 -0.54 -5.82
C ASP A 213 0.10 0.82 -5.73
N LEU A 214 0.22 1.55 -6.86
CA LEU A 214 0.80 2.89 -6.89
C LEU A 214 0.02 3.85 -5.97
N TYR A 215 -1.31 3.82 -6.04
CA TYR A 215 -2.16 4.64 -5.16
C TYR A 215 -2.07 4.19 -3.69
N LEU A 216 -2.01 2.89 -3.43
CA LEU A 216 -1.92 2.36 -2.06
C LEU A 216 -0.66 2.85 -1.36
N GLN A 217 0.48 2.84 -2.04
CA GLN A 217 1.73 3.41 -1.52
C GLN A 217 1.59 4.91 -1.20
N LEU A 218 0.99 5.70 -2.10
CA LEU A 218 0.75 7.13 -1.85
C LEU A 218 -0.19 7.34 -0.66
N TYR A 219 -1.23 6.50 -0.53
CA TYR A 219 -2.16 6.57 0.58
C TYR A 219 -1.49 6.21 1.91
N HIS A 220 -0.58 5.22 1.92
CA HIS A 220 0.27 4.92 3.08
C HIS A 220 1.07 6.16 3.52
N LEU A 221 1.81 6.79 2.61
CA LEU A 221 2.58 8.01 2.93
C LEU A 221 1.70 9.16 3.44
N TYR A 222 0.50 9.29 2.89
CA TYR A 222 -0.49 10.27 3.34
C TYR A 222 -0.98 9.96 4.76
N PHE A 223 -1.38 8.73 5.01
CA PHE A 223 -1.90 8.30 6.31
C PHE A 223 -0.84 8.45 7.40
N ASP A 224 0.37 8.02 7.10
CA ASP A 224 1.55 8.17 7.90
C ASP A 224 1.84 9.65 8.24
N CYS A 225 1.90 10.53 7.26
CA CYS A 225 2.06 11.98 7.47
C CYS A 225 0.93 12.56 8.34
N MET A 226 -0.32 12.19 8.08
CA MET A 226 -1.47 12.67 8.82
C MET A 226 -1.37 12.31 10.30
N LEU A 227 -1.00 11.08 10.58
CA LEU A 227 -0.91 10.61 11.96
C LEU A 227 0.16 11.37 12.74
N ARG A 228 1.32 11.63 12.15
CA ARG A 228 2.43 12.40 12.77
C ARG A 228 2.06 13.83 13.09
N GLU A 229 1.46 14.49 12.13
CA GLU A 229 0.97 15.85 12.35
C GLU A 229 0.02 15.91 13.57
N VAL A 230 -0.85 14.91 13.69
CA VAL A 230 -1.79 14.81 14.83
C VAL A 230 -1.04 14.52 16.13
N GLU A 231 -0.05 13.63 16.13
CA GLU A 231 0.63 13.23 17.35
C GLU A 231 1.63 14.23 17.86
N GLU A 232 2.52 14.74 17.01
CA GLU A 232 3.50 15.73 17.44
C GLU A 232 2.84 17.05 17.83
N ASN A 233 1.86 17.51 17.06
CA ASN A 233 1.28 18.84 17.25
C ASN A 233 0.06 18.87 18.19
N SER A 234 -0.60 17.73 18.41
CA SER A 234 -1.81 17.66 19.21
C SER A 234 -1.72 16.69 20.38
N LEU A 235 -1.44 15.40 20.12
CA LEU A 235 -1.53 14.37 21.14
C LEU A 235 -0.37 14.46 22.15
N LEU A 236 0.87 14.65 21.72
CA LEU A 236 2.04 14.77 22.62
C LEU A 236 1.89 15.93 23.62
N PRO A 237 1.56 17.17 23.21
CA PRO A 237 1.31 18.26 24.17
C PRO A 237 0.17 17.95 25.15
N MET A 238 -0.91 17.29 24.67
CA MET A 238 -2.04 16.92 25.52
C MET A 238 -1.65 15.81 26.53
N MET A 239 -0.85 14.82 26.12
CA MET A 239 -0.33 13.77 27.00
C MET A 239 0.60 14.31 28.09
N ILE A 240 1.51 15.22 27.71
CA ILE A 240 2.38 15.92 28.66
C ILE A 240 1.54 16.68 29.71
N LYS A 241 0.53 17.41 29.26
CA LYS A 241 -0.39 18.14 30.13
C LYS A 241 -1.15 17.18 31.05
N PHE A 242 -1.74 16.12 30.49
CA PHE A 242 -2.52 15.13 31.23
C PHE A 242 -1.69 14.42 32.30
N THR A 243 -0.51 13.92 31.96
CA THR A 243 0.36 13.21 32.91
C THR A 243 0.84 14.13 34.04
N ARG A 244 1.13 15.40 33.74
CA ARG A 244 1.46 16.40 34.78
C ARG A 244 0.28 16.68 35.68
N GLU A 245 -0.92 16.91 35.17
CA GLU A 245 -2.12 17.18 35.95
C GLU A 245 -2.44 16.01 36.90
N MET A 246 -2.40 14.77 36.38
CA MET A 246 -2.63 13.60 37.19
C MET A 246 -1.57 13.42 38.30
N HIS A 247 -0.30 13.63 37.99
CA HIS A 247 0.77 13.58 39.00
C HIS A 247 0.53 14.63 40.11
N GLU A 248 0.26 15.88 39.73
CA GLU A 248 0.05 16.97 40.69
C GLU A 248 -1.16 16.72 41.59
N LEU A 249 -2.24 16.19 41.05
CA LEU A 249 -3.45 15.83 41.81
C LEU A 249 -3.14 14.71 42.84
N LEU A 250 -2.47 13.66 42.42
CA LEU A 250 -2.14 12.52 43.29
C LEU A 250 -1.11 12.90 44.36
N TYR A 251 -0.06 13.67 43.95
CA TYR A 251 0.94 14.18 44.90
C TYR A 251 0.31 15.10 45.97
N ASN A 252 -0.67 15.91 45.58
CA ASN A 252 -1.40 16.74 46.57
C ASN A 252 -2.30 15.90 47.50
N MET A 253 -2.84 14.79 47.03
CA MET A 253 -3.58 13.84 47.88
C MET A 253 -2.69 13.26 48.98
N GLU A 254 -1.45 12.88 48.68
CA GLU A 254 -0.45 12.44 49.67
C GLU A 254 -0.25 13.51 50.75
N ARG A 255 -0.18 14.77 50.37
CA ARG A 255 0.04 15.89 51.29
C ARG A 255 -1.18 16.27 52.15
N TRP A 256 -2.39 16.01 51.65
CA TRP A 256 -3.64 16.43 52.28
C TRP A 256 -4.36 15.34 53.10
N SER A 257 -4.01 14.05 52.85
CA SER A 257 -4.60 12.92 53.57
C SER A 257 -4.14 12.77 55.03
N GLY A 258 -3.22 13.62 55.47
CA GLY A 258 -2.74 13.63 56.86
C GLY A 258 -1.96 12.38 57.21
N SER A 259 -2.40 11.66 58.27
CA SER A 259 -1.73 10.44 58.78
C SER A 259 -2.28 9.14 58.21
N ASP A 260 -3.11 9.16 57.17
CA ASP A 260 -3.63 7.94 56.54
C ASP A 260 -2.53 7.26 55.70
N GLU A 261 -1.94 6.21 56.28
CA GLU A 261 -0.80 5.52 55.71
C GLU A 261 -1.16 4.81 54.39
N LEU A 262 -2.35 4.21 54.28
CA LEU A 262 -2.79 3.52 53.04
C LEU A 262 -2.99 4.52 51.90
N ILE A 263 -3.72 5.60 52.15
CA ILE A 263 -3.95 6.64 51.12
C ILE A 263 -2.63 7.25 50.64
N ASN A 264 -1.68 7.47 51.57
CA ASN A 264 -0.37 8.04 51.21
C ASN A 264 0.48 7.07 50.40
N GLU A 265 0.47 5.75 50.76
CA GLU A 265 1.15 4.72 49.99
C GLU A 265 0.62 4.62 48.55
N LEU A 266 -0.71 4.58 48.38
CA LEU A 266 -1.36 4.58 47.09
C LEU A 266 -1.03 5.82 46.27
N ALA A 267 -1.08 7.01 46.88
CA ALA A 267 -0.81 8.27 46.25
C ALA A 267 0.64 8.39 45.80
N HIS A 268 1.58 7.92 46.61
CA HIS A 268 2.99 7.89 46.25
C HIS A 268 3.25 7.02 44.99
N HIS A 269 2.72 5.77 45.01
CA HIS A 269 2.85 4.87 43.88
C HIS A 269 2.20 5.45 42.59
N ASN A 270 0.99 5.96 42.71
CA ASN A 270 0.26 6.55 41.59
C ASN A 270 0.94 7.82 41.05
N ALA A 271 1.49 8.67 41.92
CA ALA A 271 2.28 9.84 41.48
C ALA A 271 3.54 9.40 40.72
N ALA A 272 4.24 8.36 41.21
CA ALA A 272 5.39 7.77 40.51
C ALA A 272 5.01 7.23 39.12
N TYR A 273 3.87 6.55 38.95
CA TYR A 273 3.38 6.06 37.66
C TYR A 273 3.29 7.18 36.61
N TYR A 274 2.71 8.34 36.98
CA TYR A 274 2.59 9.48 36.07
C TYR A 274 3.90 10.24 35.90
N ASN A 275 4.78 10.24 36.89
CA ASN A 275 6.11 10.84 36.78
C ASN A 275 7.00 10.06 35.80
N ILE A 276 6.93 8.71 35.80
CA ILE A 276 7.56 7.85 34.79
C ILE A 276 7.03 8.20 33.40
N ALA A 277 5.70 8.24 33.22
CA ALA A 277 5.09 8.61 31.95
C ALA A 277 5.54 9.98 31.46
N TYR A 278 5.51 10.98 32.34
CA TYR A 278 5.95 12.34 32.04
C TYR A 278 7.44 12.40 31.63
N LYS A 279 8.31 11.68 32.33
CA LYS A 279 9.73 11.55 31.98
C LYS A 279 9.91 10.94 30.59
N LEU A 280 9.13 9.94 30.24
CA LEU A 280 9.19 9.30 28.94
C LEU A 280 8.73 10.25 27.82
N PHE A 281 7.69 11.08 28.05
CA PHE A 281 7.20 12.05 27.07
C PHE A 281 8.10 13.27 26.92
N THR A 282 8.72 13.76 27.99
CA THR A 282 9.44 15.06 27.97
C THR A 282 10.97 14.92 28.00
N GLY A 283 11.48 13.85 28.55
CA GLY A 283 12.89 13.71 28.88
C GLY A 283 13.25 14.22 30.30
N ASP A 284 12.31 14.83 31.03
CA ASP A 284 12.52 15.38 32.36
C ASP A 284 11.48 14.87 33.36
N TYR A 285 11.88 14.69 34.64
CA TYR A 285 10.92 14.41 35.69
C TYR A 285 10.16 15.68 36.10
N ILE A 286 8.92 15.49 36.57
CA ILE A 286 8.21 16.58 37.21
C ILE A 286 9.00 16.99 38.46
N PHE A 287 9.25 18.26 38.60
CA PHE A 287 10.06 18.79 39.71
C PHE A 287 9.28 18.67 41.01
N THR A 288 9.52 17.64 41.75
CA THR A 288 9.23 17.37 43.15
C THR A 288 10.54 16.95 43.81
N PRO A 289 10.66 16.91 45.14
CA PRO A 289 11.94 16.46 45.73
C PRO A 289 12.37 15.16 45.08
N GLU A 290 13.54 15.05 44.64
CA GLU A 290 14.23 14.00 43.90
C GLU A 290 13.38 12.77 43.46
N PRO A 291 13.38 12.36 42.17
CA PRO A 291 12.64 11.19 41.72
C PRO A 291 12.97 9.98 42.57
N GLY A 292 11.99 9.19 42.95
CA GLY A 292 12.16 7.97 43.73
C GLY A 292 13.09 6.97 43.03
N ALA A 293 13.75 6.12 43.78
CA ALA A 293 14.62 5.09 43.22
C ALA A 293 13.89 4.15 42.26
N ILE A 294 12.60 3.90 42.51
CA ILE A 294 11.74 3.04 41.67
C ILE A 294 11.40 3.70 40.32
N ASP A 295 11.19 5.04 40.31
CA ASP A 295 10.93 5.78 39.06
C ASP A 295 12.13 5.69 38.11
N ILE A 296 13.35 5.86 38.70
CA ILE A 296 14.61 5.80 37.97
C ILE A 296 14.86 4.38 37.45
N GLU A 297 14.58 3.35 38.25
CA GLU A 297 14.75 1.95 37.87
C GLU A 297 13.86 1.58 36.70
N GLU A 298 12.56 1.89 36.76
CA GLU A 298 11.61 1.58 35.72
C GLU A 298 11.91 2.32 34.41
N VAL A 299 12.24 3.62 34.46
CA VAL A 299 12.67 4.38 33.28
C VAL A 299 13.91 3.76 32.64
N ASN A 300 14.89 3.32 33.43
CA ASN A 300 16.10 2.69 32.90
C ASN A 300 15.79 1.36 32.19
N LYS A 301 14.87 0.54 32.72
CA LYS A 301 14.41 -0.70 32.07
C LYS A 301 13.69 -0.41 30.75
N VAL A 302 12.81 0.58 30.73
CA VAL A 302 12.16 1.07 29.50
C VAL A 302 13.19 1.52 28.46
N MET A 303 14.19 2.29 28.88
CA MET A 303 15.22 2.79 27.95
C MET A 303 16.15 1.69 27.43
N LYS A 304 16.36 0.64 28.22
CA LYS A 304 17.13 -0.55 27.82
C LYS A 304 16.38 -1.41 26.80
N ALA A 305 15.04 -1.43 26.87
CA ALA A 305 14.15 -2.19 26.02
C ALA A 305 14.47 -3.71 25.97
N GLU A 306 14.83 -4.30 27.09
CA GLU A 306 15.03 -5.74 27.27
C GLU A 306 14.09 -6.26 28.34
N ASN A 307 13.41 -7.40 28.08
CA ASN A 307 12.44 -7.98 29.00
C ASN A 307 13.08 -8.30 30.36
N ASP A 308 12.44 -7.88 31.44
CA ASP A 308 12.88 -8.07 32.83
C ASP A 308 11.66 -8.11 33.75
N ILE A 309 11.81 -8.50 35.00
CA ILE A 309 10.76 -8.37 36.03
C ILE A 309 10.57 -6.89 36.35
N SER A 310 9.35 -6.54 36.80
CA SER A 310 9.07 -5.18 37.31
C SER A 310 8.68 -5.28 38.80
N ASN A 311 9.33 -4.46 39.61
CA ASN A 311 8.95 -4.30 41.01
C ASN A 311 7.80 -3.30 41.19
N PHE A 312 7.38 -2.66 40.12
CA PHE A 312 6.36 -1.61 40.14
C PHE A 312 4.93 -2.15 40.00
N MET A 313 4.73 -3.27 39.24
CA MET A 313 3.44 -3.85 38.97
C MET A 313 3.34 -5.28 39.54
N GLU A 314 2.21 -5.62 40.18
CA GLU A 314 2.03 -6.90 40.88
C GLU A 314 2.12 -8.11 39.93
N ASP A 315 1.49 -8.06 38.77
CA ASP A 315 1.52 -9.13 37.77
C ASP A 315 2.94 -9.49 37.28
N TYR A 316 3.89 -8.57 37.40
CA TYR A 316 5.21 -8.69 36.76
C TYR A 316 6.38 -8.81 37.75
N LYS A 317 6.11 -9.05 39.04
CA LYS A 317 7.13 -9.31 40.06
C LYS A 317 7.85 -10.64 39.87
N GLU A 318 7.15 -11.65 39.31
CA GLU A 318 7.68 -12.98 39.05
C GLU A 318 7.67 -13.36 37.56
N ILE A 319 6.98 -12.57 36.71
CA ILE A 319 6.84 -12.75 35.28
C ILE A 319 7.55 -11.59 34.61
N MET A 320 8.26 -11.84 33.49
CA MET A 320 8.93 -10.78 32.75
C MET A 320 7.94 -9.78 32.16
N PHE A 321 8.11 -8.51 32.48
CA PHE A 321 7.42 -7.42 31.80
C PHE A 321 8.06 -7.20 30.43
N PRO A 322 7.25 -7.01 29.37
CA PRO A 322 7.76 -6.97 27.98
C PRO A 322 8.37 -5.63 27.62
N TYR A 323 9.47 -5.22 28.28
CA TYR A 323 10.18 -3.97 27.99
C TYR A 323 10.71 -3.91 26.56
N SER A 324 10.89 -5.05 25.87
CA SER A 324 11.28 -5.07 24.46
C SER A 324 10.27 -4.37 23.54
N LEU A 325 9.01 -4.22 23.95
CA LEU A 325 7.99 -3.46 23.23
C LEU A 325 8.28 -1.95 23.18
N PHE A 326 9.10 -1.42 24.10
CA PHE A 326 9.42 0.00 24.20
C PHE A 326 10.53 0.45 23.25
N ARG A 327 11.09 -0.46 22.45
CA ARG A 327 12.02 -0.10 21.37
C ARG A 327 11.26 0.63 20.27
N PRO A 328 11.55 1.92 20.01
CA PRO A 328 10.93 2.65 18.92
C PRO A 328 11.25 1.96 17.58
N ARG A 329 10.26 1.81 16.74
CA ARG A 329 10.35 1.20 15.41
C ARG A 329 9.29 1.81 14.51
N GLY A 330 9.27 1.42 13.24
CA GLY A 330 8.47 2.14 12.28
C GLY A 330 8.82 3.62 12.31
N HIS A 331 7.86 4.45 12.20
CA HIS A 331 8.04 5.89 12.20
C HIS A 331 8.49 6.57 13.48
N TYR A 332 8.40 5.90 14.61
CA TYR A 332 8.92 6.52 15.85
C TYR A 332 10.44 6.59 15.92
N THR A 333 11.14 6.08 14.92
CA THR A 333 12.58 6.29 14.79
C THR A 333 12.95 7.68 14.27
N ARG A 334 12.00 8.43 13.68
CA ARG A 334 12.24 9.64 12.88
C ARG A 334 12.60 10.89 13.68
N SER A 335 11.94 11.13 14.81
CA SER A 335 12.23 12.30 15.66
C SER A 335 12.35 11.91 17.13
N GLU A 336 13.05 12.75 17.89
CA GLU A 336 13.14 12.55 19.35
C GLU A 336 11.77 12.76 20.02
N ALA A 337 10.91 13.61 19.45
CA ALA A 337 9.56 13.81 19.94
C ALA A 337 8.73 12.52 19.78
N LEU A 338 8.77 11.90 18.60
CA LEU A 338 8.09 10.63 18.34
C LEU A 338 8.65 9.47 19.18
N LYS A 339 9.98 9.38 19.34
CA LYS A 339 10.56 8.34 20.23
C LYS A 339 10.08 8.49 21.67
N ARG A 340 9.94 9.73 22.16
CA ARG A 340 9.41 10.01 23.50
C ARG A 340 7.93 9.70 23.57
N TYR A 341 7.16 10.14 22.59
CA TYR A 341 5.74 9.85 22.50
C TYR A 341 5.48 8.32 22.50
N PHE A 342 6.23 7.57 21.70
CA PHE A 342 6.16 6.11 21.65
C PHE A 342 6.36 5.48 23.02
N ARG A 343 7.44 5.82 23.72
CA ARG A 343 7.73 5.22 25.02
C ARG A 343 6.71 5.62 26.09
N GLY A 344 6.29 6.88 26.10
CA GLY A 344 5.26 7.36 27.03
C GLY A 344 3.90 6.71 26.79
N MET A 345 3.47 6.59 25.54
CA MET A 345 2.24 5.90 25.20
C MET A 345 2.32 4.41 25.47
N MET A 346 3.43 3.76 25.11
CA MET A 346 3.65 2.35 25.41
C MET A 346 3.60 2.07 26.91
N TRP A 347 4.10 3.00 27.76
CA TRP A 347 3.96 2.89 29.22
C TRP A 347 2.49 2.90 29.64
N LEU A 348 1.71 3.90 29.22
CA LEU A 348 0.30 4.02 29.57
C LEU A 348 -0.57 2.88 28.99
N GLN A 349 -0.09 2.21 27.94
CA GLN A 349 -0.77 1.09 27.29
C GLN A 349 -0.40 -0.27 27.86
N THR A 350 0.81 -0.44 28.42
CA THR A 350 1.34 -1.76 28.82
C THR A 350 1.44 -1.92 30.32
N ALA A 351 1.80 -0.86 31.06
CA ALA A 351 1.82 -0.84 32.50
C ALA A 351 0.38 -0.82 33.05
N SER A 352 -0.15 -2.00 33.31
CA SER A 352 -1.56 -2.26 33.64
C SER A 352 -1.73 -2.58 35.12
N PHE A 353 -2.96 -2.42 35.61
CA PHE A 353 -3.39 -2.77 36.93
C PHE A 353 -4.36 -3.97 36.88
N GLY A 354 -4.05 -5.08 37.56
CA GLY A 354 -4.86 -6.28 37.50
C GLY A 354 -6.05 -6.21 38.47
N THR A 355 -7.24 -6.64 38.05
CA THR A 355 -8.42 -6.70 38.95
C THR A 355 -8.29 -7.76 40.03
N GLU A 356 -7.37 -8.72 39.89
CA GLU A 356 -7.11 -9.80 40.85
C GLU A 356 -6.28 -9.34 42.05
N HIS A 357 -5.63 -8.18 41.96
CA HIS A 357 -4.78 -7.59 42.99
C HIS A 357 -5.50 -6.43 43.69
N LYS A 358 -5.95 -6.67 44.97
CA LYS A 358 -6.66 -5.64 45.73
C LYS A 358 -5.90 -4.31 45.80
N GLN A 359 -4.57 -4.34 45.93
CA GLN A 359 -3.74 -3.14 45.98
C GLN A 359 -3.84 -2.33 44.70
N GLU A 360 -3.75 -3.00 43.52
CA GLU A 360 -3.87 -2.35 42.22
C GLU A 360 -5.28 -1.80 41.97
N VAL A 361 -6.32 -2.49 42.42
CA VAL A 361 -7.71 -1.96 42.38
C VAL A 361 -7.84 -0.69 43.21
N LEU A 362 -7.25 -0.63 44.40
CA LEU A 362 -7.26 0.59 45.20
C LEU A 362 -6.47 1.73 44.51
N GLN A 363 -5.36 1.41 43.88
CA GLN A 363 -4.58 2.40 43.09
C GLN A 363 -5.43 3.01 41.95
N VAL A 364 -6.12 2.20 41.16
CA VAL A 364 -6.96 2.74 40.05
C VAL A 364 -8.22 3.46 40.57
N ILE A 365 -8.78 3.05 41.71
CA ILE A 365 -9.88 3.82 42.34
C ILE A 365 -9.39 5.24 42.73
N GLN A 366 -8.22 5.34 43.33
CA GLN A 366 -7.63 6.63 43.68
C GLN A 366 -7.31 7.46 42.43
N GLN A 367 -6.73 6.86 41.40
CA GLN A 367 -6.50 7.52 40.10
C GLN A 367 -7.82 7.99 39.46
N ALA A 368 -8.88 7.19 39.52
CA ALA A 368 -10.20 7.56 39.02
C ALA A 368 -10.79 8.76 39.80
N CYS A 369 -10.56 8.82 41.12
CA CYS A 369 -10.94 10.00 41.92
C CYS A 369 -10.17 11.28 41.49
N ALA A 370 -8.88 11.14 41.19
CA ALA A 370 -8.08 12.24 40.62
C ALA A 370 -8.55 12.63 39.22
N LEU A 371 -8.90 11.66 38.39
CA LEU A 371 -9.34 11.85 37.01
C LEU A 371 -10.59 12.73 36.90
N LYS A 372 -11.43 12.81 37.91
CA LYS A 372 -12.58 13.76 37.96
C LYS A 372 -12.19 15.18 37.58
N TYR A 373 -10.99 15.58 37.99
CA TYR A 373 -10.47 16.94 37.80
C TYR A 373 -9.68 17.12 36.51
N ALA A 374 -9.21 16.04 35.89
CA ALA A 374 -8.49 16.02 34.62
C ALA A 374 -9.33 15.42 33.46
N LYS A 375 -10.61 15.17 33.68
CA LYS A 375 -11.50 14.41 32.78
C LYS A 375 -11.61 14.98 31.39
N GLU A 376 -11.65 16.30 31.23
CA GLU A 376 -11.82 16.95 29.93
C GLU A 376 -10.66 16.61 28.96
N ASN A 377 -9.44 16.69 29.46
CA ASN A 377 -8.23 16.32 28.70
C ASN A 377 -8.26 14.82 28.35
N TYR A 378 -8.53 13.97 29.31
CA TYR A 378 -8.60 12.53 29.11
C TYR A 378 -9.67 12.10 28.10
N ASP A 379 -10.89 12.63 28.23
CA ASP A 379 -11.99 12.33 27.31
C ASP A 379 -11.66 12.77 25.88
N THR A 380 -11.00 13.91 25.72
CA THR A 380 -10.58 14.41 24.41
C THR A 380 -9.55 13.49 23.78
N LEU A 381 -8.48 13.15 24.52
CA LEU A 381 -7.46 12.21 24.08
C LEU A 381 -8.05 10.84 23.69
N ASN A 382 -8.87 10.29 24.58
CA ASN A 382 -9.43 8.96 24.37
C ASN A 382 -10.36 8.90 23.16
N LYS A 383 -11.20 9.94 22.96
CA LYS A 383 -12.07 10.05 21.77
C LYS A 383 -11.29 10.12 20.48
N LEU A 384 -10.19 10.88 20.47
CA LEU A 384 -9.34 11.03 19.29
C LEU A 384 -8.69 9.70 18.88
N ILE A 385 -8.03 9.04 19.85
CA ILE A 385 -7.38 7.76 19.58
C ILE A 385 -8.41 6.67 19.23
N THR A 386 -9.58 6.66 19.86
CA THR A 386 -10.67 5.73 19.52
C THR A 386 -11.09 5.88 18.06
N TYR A 387 -11.18 7.09 17.60
CA TYR A 387 -11.65 7.36 16.25
C TYR A 387 -10.60 7.02 15.17
N LEU A 388 -9.34 7.24 15.46
CA LEU A 388 -8.25 6.85 14.56
C LEU A 388 -8.10 5.33 14.48
N MET A 389 -8.06 4.67 15.65
CA MET A 389 -7.56 3.31 15.81
C MET A 389 -8.57 2.31 16.38
N GLY A 390 -9.70 2.73 16.91
CA GLY A 390 -10.73 1.81 17.46
C GLY A 390 -10.94 1.89 18.95
N GLN A 391 -11.88 1.06 19.43
CA GLN A 391 -12.27 0.96 20.84
C GLN A 391 -11.16 0.35 21.71
N SER A 392 -11.21 0.64 23.02
CA SER A 392 -10.26 0.10 23.98
C SER A 392 -10.32 -1.43 24.08
N ASP A 393 -9.17 -2.10 23.99
CA ASP A 393 -9.05 -3.56 24.12
C ASP A 393 -9.10 -4.04 25.59
N ASN A 394 -8.58 -3.23 26.53
CA ASN A 394 -8.66 -3.46 27.98
C ASN A 394 -9.60 -2.45 28.65
N LEU A 395 -9.88 -2.68 29.95
CA LEU A 395 -10.60 -1.72 30.77
C LEU A 395 -9.84 -0.38 30.85
N SER A 396 -10.58 0.71 30.82
CA SER A 396 -10.04 2.07 30.89
C SER A 396 -10.29 2.73 32.24
N LEU A 397 -9.47 3.71 32.57
CA LEU A 397 -9.65 4.50 33.80
C LEU A 397 -11.02 5.23 33.84
N ALA A 398 -11.59 5.58 32.65
CA ALA A 398 -12.94 6.15 32.59
C ALA A 398 -14.03 5.19 33.06
N GLN A 399 -13.89 3.89 32.77
CA GLN A 399 -14.83 2.88 33.25
C GLN A 399 -14.74 2.71 34.78
N VAL A 400 -13.54 2.78 35.34
CA VAL A 400 -13.35 2.79 36.79
C VAL A 400 -14.02 4.01 37.42
N LEU A 401 -13.81 5.21 36.85
CA LEU A 401 -14.44 6.44 37.31
C LEU A 401 -15.98 6.34 37.32
N ALA A 402 -16.54 5.77 36.25
CA ALA A 402 -17.99 5.60 36.17
C ALA A 402 -18.57 4.71 37.31
N GLU A 403 -17.83 3.68 37.73
CA GLU A 403 -18.24 2.82 38.86
C GLU A 403 -18.00 3.51 40.23
N VAL A 404 -16.90 4.24 40.37
CA VAL A 404 -16.63 5.06 41.55
C VAL A 404 -17.73 6.09 41.79
N GLU A 405 -18.13 6.81 40.74
CA GLU A 405 -19.19 7.85 40.81
C GLU A 405 -20.54 7.28 41.27
N LYS A 406 -20.88 6.03 40.89
CA LYS A 406 -22.11 5.36 41.30
C LYS A 406 -22.20 5.09 42.82
N THR A 407 -21.04 5.01 43.49
CA THR A 407 -21.02 4.76 44.95
C THR A 407 -21.47 5.98 45.76
N GLY A 408 -21.26 7.18 45.25
CA GLY A 408 -21.52 8.44 45.95
C GLY A 408 -20.59 8.70 47.14
N LEU A 409 -19.61 7.86 47.40
CA LEU A 409 -18.67 7.98 48.51
C LEU A 409 -17.54 8.97 48.15
N GLN A 410 -16.97 9.59 49.20
CA GLN A 410 -15.71 10.30 49.05
C GLN A 410 -14.56 9.31 48.95
N MET A 411 -13.42 9.71 48.42
CA MET A 411 -12.27 8.85 48.20
C MET A 411 -11.78 8.17 49.49
N GLU A 412 -11.67 8.93 50.55
CA GLU A 412 -11.21 8.45 51.87
C GLU A 412 -12.13 7.36 52.44
N ASP A 413 -13.44 7.56 52.37
CA ASP A 413 -14.43 6.58 52.78
C ASP A 413 -14.47 5.36 51.86
N LEU A 414 -14.26 5.55 50.56
CA LEU A 414 -14.32 4.47 49.57
C LEU A 414 -13.12 3.53 49.69
N ILE A 415 -11.90 4.05 49.83
CA ILE A 415 -10.67 3.25 49.94
C ILE A 415 -10.69 2.33 51.15
N HIS A 416 -11.31 2.75 52.26
CA HIS A 416 -11.47 1.95 53.47
C HIS A 416 -12.75 1.10 53.47
N ASN A 417 -13.58 1.16 52.44
CA ASN A 417 -14.81 0.39 52.34
C ASN A 417 -14.65 -0.90 51.53
N ASP A 418 -14.24 -1.97 52.14
CA ASP A 418 -13.99 -3.26 51.46
C ASP A 418 -15.20 -3.78 50.67
N GLU A 419 -16.45 -3.54 51.14
CA GLU A 419 -17.66 -3.97 50.44
C GLU A 419 -17.87 -3.17 49.14
N ALA A 420 -17.68 -1.86 49.20
CA ALA A 420 -17.78 -0.99 48.02
C ALA A 420 -16.66 -1.30 46.99
N VAL A 421 -15.43 -1.49 47.45
CA VAL A 421 -14.29 -1.89 46.59
C VAL A 421 -14.56 -3.25 45.94
N ALA A 422 -15.00 -4.27 46.69
CA ALA A 422 -15.33 -5.60 46.14
C ALA A 422 -16.45 -5.53 45.10
N LYS A 423 -17.44 -4.66 45.29
CA LYS A 423 -18.54 -4.44 44.34
C LYS A 423 -18.03 -3.77 43.05
N ILE A 424 -17.17 -2.76 43.15
CA ILE A 424 -16.54 -2.11 41.97
C ILE A 424 -15.74 -3.17 41.22
N THR A 425 -14.88 -3.93 41.89
CA THR A 425 -14.06 -4.99 41.27
C THR A 425 -14.91 -5.97 40.49
N ALA A 426 -15.97 -6.54 41.11
CA ALA A 426 -16.86 -7.49 40.44
C ALA A 426 -17.57 -6.88 39.23
N THR A 427 -17.95 -5.61 39.31
CA THR A 427 -18.56 -4.91 38.13
C THR A 427 -17.56 -4.69 37.02
N LEU A 428 -16.32 -4.30 37.35
CA LEU A 428 -15.26 -4.16 36.37
C LEU A 428 -14.91 -5.48 35.69
N GLU A 429 -14.86 -6.57 36.45
CA GLU A 429 -14.67 -7.91 35.87
C GLU A 429 -15.81 -8.31 34.94
N GLU A 430 -17.06 -8.00 35.30
CA GLU A 430 -18.22 -8.26 34.45
C GLU A 430 -18.13 -7.45 33.15
N ILE A 431 -17.74 -6.18 33.20
CA ILE A 431 -17.54 -5.30 32.04
C ILE A 431 -16.41 -5.87 31.17
N GLY A 432 -15.25 -6.16 31.78
CA GLY A 432 -14.09 -6.70 31.08
C GLY A 432 -14.36 -8.04 30.39
N ASN A 433 -15.18 -8.90 31.04
CA ASN A 433 -15.57 -10.19 30.45
C ASN A 433 -16.53 -10.07 29.26
N LYS A 434 -17.29 -8.98 29.17
CA LYS A 434 -18.24 -8.70 28.08
C LYS A 434 -17.61 -7.85 26.96
N GLN A 435 -16.55 -7.15 27.24
CA GLN A 435 -15.89 -6.26 26.29
C GLN A 435 -15.27 -7.06 25.15
N THR A 436 -15.47 -6.62 23.91
CA THR A 436 -14.76 -7.17 22.76
C THR A 436 -13.29 -6.85 22.91
N ARG A 437 -12.44 -7.88 22.93
CA ARG A 437 -11.01 -7.72 23.04
C ARG A 437 -10.23 -8.94 22.56
N ILE A 438 -8.97 -8.73 22.28
CA ILE A 438 -8.01 -9.76 21.93
C ILE A 438 -7.45 -10.35 23.22
N ARG A 439 -7.76 -11.61 23.51
CA ARG A 439 -7.33 -12.26 24.75
C ARG A 439 -6.29 -13.33 24.47
N PRO A 440 -5.12 -13.30 25.14
CA PRO A 440 -4.20 -14.42 25.13
C PRO A 440 -4.90 -15.70 25.59
N LYS A 441 -4.70 -16.80 24.88
CA LYS A 441 -5.33 -18.09 25.24
C LYS A 441 -4.70 -18.72 26.50
N PHE A 442 -3.47 -18.35 26.82
CA PHE A 442 -2.74 -18.77 28.02
C PHE A 442 -2.19 -17.53 28.71
N GLU A 443 -2.89 -17.07 29.73
CA GLU A 443 -2.56 -15.87 30.47
C GLU A 443 -1.95 -16.26 31.85
N LYS A 444 -0.79 -15.70 32.14
CA LYS A 444 -0.11 -15.85 33.44
C LYS A 444 -0.29 -14.61 34.34
N THR A 445 -0.83 -13.55 33.78
CA THR A 445 -1.13 -12.27 34.41
C THR A 445 -2.62 -12.18 34.66
N SER A 446 -3.06 -11.15 35.36
CA SER A 446 -4.48 -10.91 35.64
C SER A 446 -5.33 -10.98 34.40
N HIS A 447 -6.48 -11.65 34.49
CA HIS A 447 -7.39 -11.86 33.36
C HIS A 447 -8.02 -10.56 32.87
N ASN A 448 -8.41 -9.68 33.77
CA ASN A 448 -8.89 -8.35 33.44
C ASN A 448 -7.86 -7.32 33.91
N LYS A 449 -7.46 -6.45 32.99
CA LYS A 449 -6.47 -5.39 33.20
C LYS A 449 -7.08 -4.03 32.96
N ILE A 450 -6.64 -3.06 33.73
CA ILE A 450 -7.02 -1.65 33.59
C ILE A 450 -5.78 -0.90 33.16
N ASN A 451 -5.90 -0.16 32.05
CA ASN A 451 -4.84 0.68 31.54
C ASN A 451 -5.30 2.15 31.50
N VAL A 452 -4.38 3.07 31.70
CA VAL A 452 -4.69 4.52 31.60
C VAL A 452 -5.04 4.87 30.17
N MET A 453 -4.26 4.42 29.22
CA MET A 453 -4.55 4.52 27.77
C MET A 453 -4.50 3.12 27.16
N PRO A 454 -5.59 2.32 27.21
CA PRO A 454 -5.58 0.97 26.69
C PRO A 454 -5.21 0.89 25.23
N GLN A 455 -4.53 -0.19 24.83
CA GLN A 455 -4.37 -0.56 23.41
C GLN A 455 -5.73 -0.66 22.74
N ARG A 456 -5.75 -0.59 21.41
CA ARG A 456 -7.00 -0.55 20.65
C ARG A 456 -7.28 -1.91 20.04
N TYR A 457 -8.56 -2.29 20.09
CA TYR A 457 -9.04 -3.48 19.42
C TYR A 457 -8.90 -3.31 17.89
N GLN A 458 -8.28 -4.26 17.25
CA GLN A 458 -8.15 -4.35 15.80
C GLN A 458 -8.75 -5.67 15.31
N PRO A 459 -9.70 -5.66 14.34
CA PRO A 459 -10.36 -6.88 13.88
C PRO A 459 -9.40 -7.90 13.26
N ASP A 460 -8.39 -7.46 12.57
CA ASP A 460 -7.35 -8.30 11.98
C ASP A 460 -6.52 -9.02 13.06
N ALA A 461 -6.15 -8.34 14.12
CA ALA A 461 -5.41 -8.93 15.22
C ALA A 461 -6.25 -9.99 15.96
N GLU A 462 -7.58 -9.82 16.09
CA GLU A 462 -8.49 -10.87 16.59
C GLU A 462 -8.44 -12.11 15.69
N VAL A 463 -8.48 -11.91 14.35
CA VAL A 463 -8.37 -13.03 13.40
C VAL A 463 -7.04 -13.76 13.55
N LEU A 464 -5.93 -13.04 13.56
CA LEU A 464 -4.61 -13.65 13.74
C LEU A 464 -4.53 -14.45 15.06
N GLN A 465 -5.12 -13.93 16.13
CA GLN A 465 -5.18 -14.59 17.43
C GLN A 465 -5.98 -15.90 17.39
N GLU A 466 -7.10 -15.96 16.65
CA GLU A 466 -8.00 -17.12 16.61
C GLU A 466 -7.61 -18.16 15.56
N MET A 467 -6.80 -17.81 14.59
CA MET A 467 -6.40 -18.71 13.48
C MET A 467 -5.16 -19.56 13.77
N VAL A 468 -4.91 -19.86 15.04
CA VAL A 468 -3.75 -20.63 15.54
C VAL A 468 -4.22 -21.85 16.33
N ASP A 469 -3.52 -22.98 16.18
CA ASP A 469 -3.74 -24.19 16.97
C ASP A 469 -3.00 -24.13 18.31
N TYR A 470 -3.73 -23.90 19.38
CA TYR A 470 -3.19 -23.82 20.75
C TYR A 470 -2.89 -25.17 21.41
N ASP A 471 -3.43 -26.28 20.88
CA ASP A 471 -3.12 -27.64 21.39
C ASP A 471 -1.71 -28.10 21.03
N ASN A 472 -1.11 -27.42 20.09
CA ASN A 472 0.29 -27.37 19.74
C ASN A 472 1.04 -28.71 19.75
N LYS A 473 0.84 -29.49 18.71
CA LYS A 473 1.62 -30.69 18.38
C LYS A 473 2.45 -30.44 17.14
N PRO A 474 3.57 -31.17 16.90
CA PRO A 474 4.52 -30.85 15.84
C PRO A 474 3.97 -30.74 14.41
N SER A 475 2.72 -31.09 14.17
CA SER A 475 2.06 -31.03 12.86
C SER A 475 1.02 -29.92 12.73
N HIS A 476 0.90 -29.07 13.74
CA HIS A 476 -0.18 -28.10 13.84
C HIS A 476 0.27 -26.70 13.42
N ARG A 477 -0.68 -25.81 13.33
CA ARG A 477 -0.51 -24.43 12.91
C ARG A 477 -0.13 -23.54 14.09
N ALA A 478 1.16 -23.34 14.30
CA ALA A 478 1.67 -22.58 15.45
C ALA A 478 1.62 -21.05 15.29
N THR A 479 1.62 -20.57 14.04
CA THR A 479 1.52 -19.15 13.67
C THR A 479 0.41 -18.93 12.66
N PRO A 480 -0.27 -17.77 12.71
CA PRO A 480 -1.24 -17.38 11.68
C PRO A 480 -0.53 -16.97 10.39
N LYS A 481 -1.30 -16.51 9.41
CA LYS A 481 -0.83 -15.85 8.19
C LYS A 481 -1.63 -14.60 7.96
N GLY A 482 -1.05 -13.57 7.34
CA GLY A 482 -1.75 -12.36 6.97
C GLY A 482 -2.98 -12.64 6.11
N MET A 483 -2.90 -13.65 5.26
CA MET A 483 -4.02 -14.12 4.42
C MET A 483 -5.25 -14.58 5.19
N ASP A 484 -5.12 -15.01 6.45
CA ASP A 484 -6.25 -15.41 7.30
C ASP A 484 -7.24 -14.28 7.49
N PHE A 485 -6.73 -13.07 7.62
CA PHE A 485 -7.57 -11.89 7.79
C PHE A 485 -8.48 -11.67 6.57
N PHE A 486 -7.95 -11.68 5.35
CA PHE A 486 -8.76 -11.50 4.15
C PHE A 486 -9.71 -12.68 3.89
N ALA A 487 -9.30 -13.90 4.22
CA ALA A 487 -10.21 -15.06 4.19
C ALA A 487 -11.37 -14.90 5.18
N ALA A 488 -11.12 -14.38 6.39
CA ALA A 488 -12.15 -14.06 7.38
C ALA A 488 -13.07 -12.91 6.92
N MET A 489 -12.55 -11.94 6.18
CA MET A 489 -13.36 -10.90 5.53
C MET A 489 -14.22 -11.45 4.37
N GLY A 490 -14.04 -12.69 3.95
CA GLY A 490 -14.82 -13.35 2.89
C GLY A 490 -14.22 -13.20 1.50
N VAL A 491 -12.93 -12.91 1.37
CA VAL A 491 -12.22 -12.91 0.08
C VAL A 491 -11.99 -14.36 -0.34
N SER A 492 -12.69 -14.80 -1.37
CA SER A 492 -12.70 -16.21 -1.81
C SER A 492 -11.34 -16.70 -2.31
N ALA A 493 -10.56 -15.85 -2.95
CA ALA A 493 -9.22 -16.17 -3.42
C ALA A 493 -8.26 -16.49 -2.26
N ALA A 494 -8.33 -15.74 -1.16
CA ALA A 494 -7.58 -16.00 0.06
C ALA A 494 -7.96 -17.37 0.67
N GLU A 495 -9.25 -17.68 0.76
CA GLU A 495 -9.74 -18.97 1.27
C GLU A 495 -9.25 -20.15 0.43
N GLN A 496 -9.23 -20.00 -0.90
CA GLN A 496 -8.75 -21.05 -1.81
C GLN A 496 -7.27 -21.36 -1.62
N ILE A 497 -6.44 -20.34 -1.40
CA ILE A 497 -5.01 -20.51 -1.15
C ILE A 497 -4.78 -21.20 0.20
N LEU A 498 -5.60 -20.87 1.21
CA LEU A 498 -5.49 -21.45 2.55
C LEU A 498 -6.12 -22.84 2.69
N ILE A 499 -6.66 -23.42 1.63
CA ILE A 499 -7.38 -24.71 1.71
C ILE A 499 -6.51 -25.84 2.26
N GLU A 500 -5.20 -25.80 2.00
CA GLU A 500 -4.23 -26.78 2.50
C GLU A 500 -3.95 -26.66 4.00
N GLU A 501 -4.18 -25.50 4.60
CA GLU A 501 -4.03 -25.27 6.04
C GLU A 501 -5.04 -26.11 6.86
N GLY A 502 -6.21 -26.37 6.28
CA GLY A 502 -7.21 -27.28 6.85
C GLY A 502 -6.73 -28.75 6.99
N GLN A 503 -5.71 -29.15 6.22
CA GLN A 503 -5.08 -30.47 6.34
C GLN A 503 -4.09 -30.51 7.50
N LYS A 504 -3.46 -29.37 7.83
CA LYS A 504 -2.51 -29.26 8.93
C LYS A 504 -3.23 -29.18 10.29
N TRP A 505 -4.36 -28.52 10.35
CA TRP A 505 -5.11 -28.27 11.57
C TRP A 505 -6.63 -28.52 11.38
N LYS A 506 -7.18 -29.51 12.06
CA LYS A 506 -8.61 -29.85 11.97
C LYS A 506 -9.55 -28.73 12.46
N GLY A 507 -9.06 -27.87 13.36
CA GLY A 507 -9.78 -26.70 13.87
C GLY A 507 -9.82 -25.52 12.89
N PHE A 508 -9.06 -25.56 11.80
CA PHE A 508 -8.92 -24.43 10.87
C PHE A 508 -10.26 -23.97 10.29
N LYS A 509 -11.02 -24.87 9.70
CA LYS A 509 -12.31 -24.50 9.06
C LYS A 509 -13.34 -23.99 10.07
N PRO A 510 -13.56 -24.63 11.23
CA PRO A 510 -14.42 -24.07 12.27
C PRO A 510 -13.97 -22.69 12.77
N ALA A 511 -12.66 -22.47 12.96
CA ALA A 511 -12.13 -21.18 13.38
C ALA A 511 -12.39 -20.11 12.30
N LEU A 512 -12.09 -20.41 11.03
CA LEU A 512 -12.33 -19.50 9.91
C LEU A 512 -13.82 -19.14 9.77
N ASP A 513 -14.72 -20.12 9.89
CA ASP A 513 -16.17 -19.86 9.82
C ASP A 513 -16.64 -18.99 11.00
N GLY A 514 -16.07 -19.20 12.21
CA GLY A 514 -16.27 -18.34 13.35
C GLY A 514 -15.82 -16.90 13.10
N MET A 515 -14.62 -16.72 12.54
CA MET A 515 -14.08 -15.40 12.23
C MET A 515 -14.83 -14.73 11.08
N LYS A 516 -15.29 -15.45 10.06
CA LYS A 516 -16.18 -14.90 9.02
C LYS A 516 -17.47 -14.32 9.61
N LYS A 517 -18.10 -15.04 10.53
CA LYS A 517 -19.28 -14.53 11.23
C LYS A 517 -18.92 -13.26 12.03
N ARG A 518 -17.82 -13.31 12.76
CA ARG A 518 -17.34 -12.19 13.59
C ARG A 518 -17.02 -10.95 12.75
N MET A 519 -16.34 -11.10 11.62
CA MET A 519 -16.04 -10.01 10.69
C MET A 519 -17.32 -9.43 10.05
N GLY A 520 -18.37 -10.23 9.92
CA GLY A 520 -19.70 -9.76 9.50
C GLY A 520 -20.43 -8.88 10.52
N GLU A 521 -20.00 -8.88 11.77
CA GLU A 521 -20.56 -8.07 12.87
C GLU A 521 -19.83 -6.73 13.05
N ILE A 522 -18.66 -6.53 12.39
CA ILE A 522 -17.85 -5.32 12.50
C ILE A 522 -18.47 -4.17 11.71
N ASP A 523 -18.56 -3.00 12.32
CA ASP A 523 -18.83 -1.76 11.59
C ASP A 523 -17.53 -1.22 10.95
N TRP A 524 -17.36 -1.55 9.69
CA TRP A 524 -16.18 -1.16 8.91
C TRP A 524 -16.09 0.36 8.63
N GLN A 525 -17.09 1.14 9.02
CA GLN A 525 -17.09 2.60 8.88
C GLN A 525 -16.72 3.32 10.20
N GLU A 526 -16.52 2.59 11.30
CA GLU A 526 -16.32 3.16 12.63
C GLU A 526 -15.02 3.96 12.76
N THR A 527 -13.92 3.48 12.16
CA THR A 527 -12.59 4.10 12.26
C THR A 527 -11.90 4.22 10.91
N ILE A 528 -10.87 5.08 10.81
CA ILE A 528 -10.07 5.20 9.59
C ILE A 528 -9.37 3.88 9.27
N ALA A 529 -8.79 3.21 10.27
CA ALA A 529 -8.13 1.92 10.09
C ALA A 529 -9.07 0.85 9.53
N THR A 530 -10.30 0.72 10.07
CA THR A 530 -11.28 -0.25 9.56
C THR A 530 -11.82 0.14 8.18
N GLN A 531 -11.97 1.43 7.90
CA GLN A 531 -12.34 1.89 6.55
C GLN A 531 -11.25 1.54 5.52
N TRP A 532 -9.97 1.70 5.85
CA TRP A 532 -8.86 1.28 4.98
C TRP A 532 -8.92 -0.24 4.71
N MET A 533 -9.01 -1.07 5.76
CA MET A 533 -9.16 -2.53 5.61
C MET A 533 -10.35 -2.91 4.70
N ASN A 534 -11.47 -2.21 4.82
CA ASN A 534 -12.64 -2.43 3.97
C ASN A 534 -12.43 -1.95 2.53
N THR A 535 -11.65 -0.90 2.33
CA THR A 535 -11.26 -0.42 0.99
C THR A 535 -10.39 -1.47 0.29
N LEU A 536 -9.40 -2.04 0.98
CA LEU A 536 -8.56 -3.12 0.45
C LEU A 536 -9.38 -4.32 -0.03
N LYS A 537 -10.41 -4.74 0.71
CA LYS A 537 -11.30 -5.82 0.30
C LYS A 537 -11.91 -5.61 -1.09
N THR A 538 -12.16 -4.36 -1.49
CA THR A 538 -12.79 -4.05 -2.77
C THR A 538 -11.88 -4.32 -3.98
N ILE A 539 -10.57 -4.42 -3.79
CA ILE A 539 -9.60 -4.74 -4.86
C ILE A 539 -9.95 -6.09 -5.52
N ASN A 540 -10.28 -7.11 -4.72
CA ASN A 540 -10.67 -8.44 -5.23
C ASN A 540 -12.20 -8.61 -5.35
N THR A 541 -12.98 -7.55 -5.27
CA THR A 541 -14.43 -7.61 -5.43
C THR A 541 -14.80 -7.35 -6.88
N LYS A 542 -15.15 -8.41 -7.62
CA LYS A 542 -15.51 -8.32 -9.04
C LYS A 542 -17.00 -8.01 -9.20
N ASP A 543 -17.29 -6.94 -9.94
CA ASP A 543 -18.64 -6.65 -10.40
C ASP A 543 -19.02 -7.67 -11.51
N LYS A 544 -20.09 -8.42 -11.28
CA LYS A 544 -20.55 -9.46 -12.21
C LYS A 544 -21.19 -8.92 -13.48
N ASP A 545 -21.64 -7.67 -13.44
CA ASP A 545 -22.36 -7.02 -14.55
C ASP A 545 -21.41 -6.22 -15.46
N THR A 546 -20.16 -6.03 -15.08
CA THR A 546 -19.16 -5.25 -15.83
C THR A 546 -18.21 -6.19 -16.59
N LYS A 547 -18.02 -5.94 -17.88
CA LYS A 547 -17.05 -6.67 -18.69
C LYS A 547 -15.63 -6.25 -18.31
N GLN A 548 -14.98 -7.07 -17.51
CA GLN A 548 -13.58 -6.89 -17.08
C GLN A 548 -12.61 -7.21 -18.24
N PRO A 549 -11.39 -6.62 -18.25
CA PRO A 549 -10.30 -7.08 -19.10
C PRO A 549 -10.03 -8.58 -18.95
N TYR A 550 -9.61 -9.23 -20.03
CA TYR A 550 -9.48 -10.68 -20.10
C TYR A 550 -8.52 -11.29 -19.03
N PHE A 551 -7.51 -10.57 -18.61
CA PHE A 551 -6.55 -10.99 -17.58
C PHE A 551 -7.10 -10.87 -16.16
N MET A 552 -7.97 -9.91 -15.86
CA MET A 552 -8.53 -9.69 -14.52
C MET A 552 -9.49 -10.79 -14.05
N GLY A 553 -10.00 -11.61 -14.99
CA GLY A 553 -10.84 -12.77 -14.68
C GLY A 553 -10.06 -14.04 -14.32
N THR A 554 -8.75 -14.00 -14.16
CA THR A 554 -7.89 -15.15 -13.95
C THR A 554 -7.57 -15.40 -12.46
N PRO A 555 -7.33 -16.66 -12.04
CA PRO A 555 -6.83 -16.95 -10.69
C PRO A 555 -5.46 -16.31 -10.41
N GLU A 556 -4.67 -16.07 -11.45
CA GLU A 556 -3.39 -15.38 -11.35
C GLU A 556 -3.61 -13.91 -10.98
N TRP A 557 -4.60 -13.23 -11.57
CA TRP A 557 -4.94 -11.86 -11.20
C TRP A 557 -5.49 -11.77 -9.77
N ASP A 558 -6.27 -12.76 -9.32
CA ASP A 558 -6.69 -12.85 -7.93
C ASP A 558 -5.48 -12.89 -6.95
N ARG A 559 -4.36 -13.50 -7.36
CA ARG A 559 -3.12 -13.49 -6.57
C ARG A 559 -2.42 -12.13 -6.62
N LYS A 560 -2.47 -11.42 -7.74
CA LYS A 560 -1.98 -10.03 -7.83
C LYS A 560 -2.80 -9.11 -6.91
N ASP A 561 -4.10 -9.24 -6.92
CA ASP A 561 -4.99 -8.50 -6.02
C ASP A 561 -4.65 -8.78 -4.55
N LEU A 562 -4.48 -10.05 -4.18
CA LEU A 562 -4.09 -10.44 -2.82
C LEU A 562 -2.72 -9.91 -2.42
N ASN A 563 -1.75 -9.85 -3.35
CA ASN A 563 -0.45 -9.24 -3.09
C ASN A 563 -0.60 -7.75 -2.75
N ALA A 564 -1.36 -6.98 -3.54
CA ALA A 564 -1.62 -5.57 -3.28
C ALA A 564 -2.35 -5.36 -1.94
N MET A 565 -3.39 -6.17 -1.68
CA MET A 565 -4.18 -6.10 -0.44
C MET A 565 -3.33 -6.40 0.80
N LEU A 566 -2.52 -7.45 0.77
CA LEU A 566 -1.67 -7.87 1.89
C LEU A 566 -0.51 -6.90 2.10
N ALA A 567 0.10 -6.41 1.04
CA ALA A 567 1.17 -5.42 1.13
C ALA A 567 0.67 -4.12 1.76
N SER A 568 -0.45 -3.58 1.29
CA SER A 568 -1.03 -2.36 1.87
C SER A 568 -1.60 -2.59 3.28
N TRP A 569 -2.06 -3.80 3.61
CA TRP A 569 -2.38 -4.14 4.98
C TRP A 569 -1.12 -4.18 5.88
N ALA A 570 0.02 -4.66 5.36
CA ALA A 570 1.29 -4.59 6.08
C ALA A 570 1.74 -3.13 6.31
N GLU A 571 1.52 -2.24 5.33
CA GLU A 571 1.70 -0.79 5.48
C GLU A 571 0.81 -0.23 6.61
N LEU A 572 -0.47 -0.57 6.65
CA LEU A 572 -1.36 -0.16 7.75
C LEU A 572 -0.89 -0.70 9.10
N LYS A 573 -0.39 -1.94 9.17
CA LYS A 573 0.16 -2.51 10.42
C LYS A 573 1.44 -1.80 10.86
N HIS A 574 2.27 -1.43 9.92
CA HIS A 574 3.44 -0.60 10.16
C HIS A 574 3.06 0.77 10.72
N ASP A 575 2.11 1.47 10.11
CA ASP A 575 1.66 2.80 10.55
C ASP A 575 0.94 2.73 11.91
N ALA A 576 0.17 1.68 12.14
CA ALA A 576 -0.46 1.42 13.43
C ALA A 576 0.53 1.06 14.54
N ILE A 577 1.81 0.80 14.23
CA ILE A 577 2.90 0.63 15.19
C ILE A 577 3.24 1.94 15.90
N LEU A 578 2.87 3.04 15.32
CA LEU A 578 3.02 4.45 15.66
C LEU A 578 3.99 5.22 14.68
N TYR A 579 3.64 5.72 13.57
CA TYR A 579 3.78 6.84 12.64
C TYR A 579 5.14 7.52 12.29
N ALA A 580 5.41 7.89 11.01
CA ALA A 580 6.63 8.53 10.59
C ALA A 580 6.66 9.54 9.49
N LYS A 581 7.67 10.03 8.93
CA LYS A 581 7.84 11.16 8.04
C LYS A 581 9.16 11.16 7.23
N GLN A 582 9.44 11.78 6.08
CA GLN A 582 9.39 13.07 5.39
C GLN A 582 10.19 13.17 4.07
N PRO A 583 10.49 14.36 3.42
CA PRO A 583 10.04 15.14 2.29
C PRO A 583 10.95 15.41 1.06
N MET A 584 10.65 16.00 0.01
CA MET A 584 10.37 17.09 -0.93
C MET A 584 11.19 17.19 -2.25
N GLY A 585 10.67 17.80 -3.29
CA GLY A 585 11.18 17.95 -4.61
C GLY A 585 11.02 19.27 -5.36
N ALA A 586 11.34 19.41 -6.64
CA ALA A 586 10.99 20.49 -7.55
C ALA A 586 11.41 20.26 -9.04
N GLU A 587 11.15 21.14 -9.96
CA GLU A 587 10.65 21.13 -11.29
C GLU A 587 11.44 21.89 -12.37
N CYS A 588 11.22 21.68 -13.73
CA CYS A 588 11.63 22.56 -14.85
C CYS A 588 10.90 22.26 -16.18
N GLY A 589 10.86 23.18 -17.15
CA GLY A 589 10.19 23.09 -18.45
C GLY A 589 10.96 23.66 -19.66
N GLY A 590 10.56 23.36 -20.91
CA GLY A 590 11.20 23.78 -22.16
C GLY A 590 10.27 23.67 -23.36
N GLY A 591 10.63 24.08 -24.57
CA GLY A 591 9.80 24.19 -25.77
C GLY A 591 10.39 23.55 -27.03
N GLY A 592 9.50 23.26 -28.04
CA GLY A 592 9.79 22.55 -29.28
C GLY A 592 8.50 22.12 -29.98
N PRO A 593 8.53 21.27 -31.04
CA PRO A 593 7.33 20.67 -31.59
C PRO A 593 6.57 19.91 -30.50
N PRO A 594 5.22 19.81 -30.61
CA PRO A 594 4.42 19.22 -29.52
C PRO A 594 4.87 17.79 -29.25
N GLU A 595 4.90 17.46 -27.95
CA GLU A 595 5.23 16.11 -27.46
C GLU A 595 4.28 15.07 -28.04
N PRO A 596 4.76 13.87 -28.38
CA PRO A 596 3.91 12.79 -28.82
C PRO A 596 3.03 12.30 -27.66
N VAL A 597 1.91 11.67 -27.99
CA VAL A 597 1.02 11.03 -27.01
C VAL A 597 1.46 9.59 -26.81
N THR A 598 1.87 9.25 -25.60
CA THR A 598 2.12 7.87 -25.20
C THR A 598 0.82 7.27 -24.63
N LYS A 599 0.29 6.24 -25.27
CA LYS A 599 -0.90 5.57 -24.77
C LYS A 599 -0.59 4.82 -23.48
N GLY A 600 -1.52 4.84 -22.54
CA GLY A 600 -1.43 4.13 -21.28
C GLY A 600 -2.79 3.63 -20.85
N SER A 601 -2.84 2.82 -19.79
CA SER A 601 -4.06 2.23 -19.22
C SER A 601 -4.01 2.26 -17.70
N VAL A 602 -5.16 2.28 -17.07
CA VAL A 602 -5.34 2.21 -15.61
C VAL A 602 -5.93 0.85 -15.26
N GLU A 603 -5.55 0.27 -14.14
CA GLU A 603 -6.21 -0.90 -13.57
C GLU A 603 -7.68 -0.57 -13.29
N PRO A 604 -8.66 -1.08 -14.08
CA PRO A 604 -10.00 -0.56 -14.06
C PRO A 604 -10.84 -1.13 -12.91
N ASN A 605 -10.41 -0.87 -11.67
CA ASN A 605 -11.05 -1.30 -10.43
C ASN A 605 -11.95 -0.19 -9.87
N VAL A 606 -13.08 0.07 -10.54
CA VAL A 606 -14.03 1.14 -10.17
C VAL A 606 -14.50 1.04 -8.71
N GLY A 607 -14.69 -0.19 -8.20
CA GLY A 607 -15.11 -0.42 -6.81
C GLY A 607 -14.08 0.13 -5.82
N PHE A 608 -12.82 -0.15 -6.07
CA PHE A 608 -11.71 0.34 -5.27
C PHE A 608 -11.57 1.87 -5.34
N TRP A 609 -11.54 2.45 -6.53
CA TRP A 609 -11.38 3.90 -6.70
C TRP A 609 -12.47 4.71 -6.02
N LYS A 610 -13.73 4.26 -6.07
CA LYS A 610 -14.84 4.89 -5.33
C LYS A 610 -14.61 4.86 -3.83
N LYS A 611 -14.14 3.74 -3.29
CA LYS A 611 -13.84 3.60 -1.85
C LYS A 611 -12.62 4.43 -1.43
N ALA A 612 -11.62 4.55 -2.27
CA ALA A 612 -10.47 5.42 -2.03
C ALA A 612 -10.89 6.89 -1.87
N VAL A 613 -11.74 7.40 -2.76
CA VAL A 613 -12.30 8.75 -2.66
C VAL A 613 -13.16 8.92 -1.39
N GLU A 614 -14.03 7.94 -1.08
CA GLU A 614 -14.85 7.96 0.15
C GLU A 614 -13.97 8.01 1.41
N LEU A 615 -12.89 7.25 1.45
CA LEU A 615 -11.95 7.19 2.58
C LEU A 615 -11.24 8.53 2.80
N LEU A 616 -10.76 9.18 1.75
CA LEU A 616 -10.17 10.52 1.83
C LEU A 616 -11.17 11.57 2.35
N ASN A 617 -12.40 11.55 1.82
CA ASN A 617 -13.45 12.48 2.24
C ASN A 617 -13.84 12.29 3.71
N SER A 618 -13.92 11.05 4.18
CA SER A 618 -14.25 10.76 5.59
C SER A 618 -13.12 11.17 6.53
N THR A 619 -11.85 10.95 6.12
CA THR A 619 -10.66 11.36 6.87
C THR A 619 -10.60 12.90 7.02
N GLU A 620 -10.71 13.63 5.91
CA GLU A 620 -10.71 15.10 5.92
C GLU A 620 -11.82 15.69 6.80
N LYS A 621 -13.04 15.22 6.61
CA LYS A 621 -14.20 15.64 7.40
C LYS A 621 -13.95 15.46 8.89
N LEU A 622 -13.42 14.32 9.27
CA LEU A 622 -13.12 14.00 10.64
C LEU A 622 -12.09 14.93 11.27
N LEU A 623 -10.92 15.07 10.62
CA LEU A 623 -9.85 15.94 11.11
C LEU A 623 -10.34 17.37 11.25
N LYS A 624 -11.18 17.85 10.31
CA LYS A 624 -11.80 19.16 10.37
C LYS A 624 -12.76 19.32 11.55
N GLU A 625 -13.64 18.35 11.77
CA GLU A 625 -14.57 18.35 12.92
C GLU A 625 -13.85 18.38 14.26
N ARG A 626 -12.66 17.79 14.33
CA ARG A 626 -11.80 17.71 15.52
C ARG A 626 -10.80 18.86 15.65
N LYS A 627 -10.73 19.76 14.66
CA LYS A 627 -9.77 20.89 14.59
C LYS A 627 -8.31 20.42 14.52
N MET A 628 -8.09 19.29 13.86
CA MET A 628 -6.77 18.67 13.66
C MET A 628 -6.31 18.68 12.20
N LEU A 629 -7.16 19.18 11.30
CA LEU A 629 -6.81 19.33 9.90
C LEU A 629 -5.81 20.48 9.75
N THR A 630 -4.54 20.16 9.52
CA THR A 630 -3.52 21.17 9.18
C THR A 630 -3.65 21.58 7.72
N GLU A 631 -3.04 22.71 7.36
CA GLU A 631 -3.01 23.18 5.96
C GLU A 631 -2.32 22.15 5.07
N LYS A 632 -1.18 21.61 5.49
CA LYS A 632 -0.45 20.54 4.78
C LYS A 632 -1.32 19.33 4.48
N ILE A 633 -2.04 18.81 5.49
CA ILE A 633 -2.90 17.63 5.30
C ILE A 633 -4.11 17.97 4.42
N SER A 634 -4.67 19.17 4.53
CA SER A 634 -5.79 19.60 3.67
C SER A 634 -5.40 19.69 2.20
N GLU A 635 -4.24 20.27 1.90
CA GLU A 635 -3.70 20.38 0.54
C GLU A 635 -3.38 18.99 -0.03
N ALA A 636 -2.68 18.15 0.73
CA ALA A 636 -2.37 16.78 0.32
C ALA A 636 -3.64 15.96 0.05
N THR A 637 -4.64 16.05 0.94
CA THR A 637 -5.94 15.37 0.75
C THR A 637 -6.61 15.80 -0.55
N GLY A 638 -6.58 17.12 -0.87
CA GLY A 638 -7.13 17.67 -2.10
C GLY A 638 -6.47 17.05 -3.33
N ARG A 639 -5.14 17.09 -3.40
CA ARG A 639 -4.35 16.57 -4.52
C ARG A 639 -4.53 15.06 -4.71
N ILE A 640 -4.45 14.27 -3.65
CA ILE A 640 -4.62 12.81 -3.72
C ILE A 640 -6.04 12.43 -4.14
N ARG A 641 -7.05 13.21 -3.71
CA ARG A 641 -8.44 13.02 -4.13
C ARG A 641 -8.62 13.31 -5.62
N GLU A 642 -8.03 14.37 -6.15
CA GLU A 642 -8.06 14.70 -7.58
C GLU A 642 -7.49 13.55 -8.42
N GLU A 643 -6.36 12.96 -8.01
CA GLU A 643 -5.77 11.80 -8.67
C GLU A 643 -6.67 10.56 -8.56
N ALA A 644 -7.23 10.26 -7.40
CA ALA A 644 -8.15 9.13 -7.24
C ALA A 644 -9.43 9.29 -8.09
N GLU A 645 -9.97 10.50 -8.20
CA GLU A 645 -11.12 10.82 -9.06
C GLU A 645 -10.75 10.74 -10.55
N PHE A 646 -9.53 11.14 -10.92
CA PHE A 646 -9.01 10.95 -12.28
C PHE A 646 -8.94 9.46 -12.62
N LEU A 647 -8.30 8.64 -11.79
CA LEU A 647 -8.15 7.20 -12.00
C LEU A 647 -9.50 6.47 -12.03
N LEU A 648 -10.47 6.90 -11.22
CA LEU A 648 -11.85 6.43 -11.27
C LEU A 648 -12.50 6.73 -12.63
N ARG A 649 -12.39 7.98 -13.10
CA ARG A 649 -12.96 8.40 -14.38
C ARG A 649 -12.37 7.64 -15.56
N ILE A 650 -11.05 7.44 -15.57
CA ILE A 650 -10.39 6.65 -16.62
C ILE A 650 -10.86 5.20 -16.59
N SER A 651 -10.90 4.59 -15.40
CA SER A 651 -11.39 3.20 -15.23
C SER A 651 -12.83 3.02 -15.75
N GLU A 652 -13.72 3.97 -15.47
CA GLU A 652 -15.10 3.93 -15.98
C GLU A 652 -15.15 4.06 -17.52
N LYS A 653 -14.29 4.90 -18.12
CA LYS A 653 -14.18 5.03 -19.58
C LYS A 653 -13.66 3.74 -20.23
N GLU A 654 -12.60 3.15 -19.69
CA GLU A 654 -12.01 1.93 -20.23
C GLU A 654 -13.00 0.76 -20.19
N LEU A 655 -13.71 0.57 -19.08
CA LEU A 655 -14.74 -0.47 -18.98
C LEU A 655 -15.95 -0.23 -19.90
N ALA A 656 -16.26 1.04 -20.19
CA ALA A 656 -17.31 1.40 -21.14
C ALA A 656 -16.84 1.32 -22.61
N GLY A 657 -15.56 1.09 -22.87
CA GLY A 657 -14.95 1.15 -24.21
C GLY A 657 -14.95 2.56 -24.83
N THR A 658 -14.97 3.58 -23.98
CA THR A 658 -14.92 5.00 -24.41
C THR A 658 -13.46 5.41 -24.61
N PRO A 659 -13.07 5.93 -25.79
CA PRO A 659 -11.70 6.38 -26.02
C PRO A 659 -11.28 7.47 -25.02
N LEU A 660 -10.04 7.45 -24.60
CA LEU A 660 -9.43 8.51 -23.81
C LEU A 660 -9.04 9.70 -24.70
N THR A 661 -8.98 10.88 -24.11
CA THR A 661 -8.44 12.07 -24.80
C THR A 661 -6.91 12.07 -24.70
N ASP A 662 -6.25 12.93 -25.47
CA ASP A 662 -4.81 13.09 -25.40
C ASP A 662 -4.35 13.59 -24.03
N GLU A 663 -5.08 14.54 -23.44
CA GLU A 663 -4.80 15.08 -22.12
C GLU A 663 -4.94 14.00 -21.02
N GLU A 664 -5.86 13.06 -21.18
CA GLU A 664 -5.99 11.91 -20.27
C GLU A 664 -4.81 10.94 -20.45
N TYR A 665 -4.34 10.73 -21.67
CA TYR A 665 -3.12 9.96 -21.90
C TYR A 665 -1.88 10.67 -21.35
N ASP A 666 -1.78 12.01 -21.49
CA ASP A 666 -0.69 12.78 -20.88
C ASP A 666 -0.69 12.67 -19.35
N GLN A 667 -1.85 12.79 -18.70
CA GLN A 667 -1.96 12.60 -17.25
C GLN A 667 -1.53 11.19 -16.81
N ILE A 668 -1.86 10.15 -17.58
CA ILE A 668 -1.37 8.78 -17.34
C ILE A 668 0.14 8.70 -17.52
N ASN A 669 0.69 9.35 -18.54
CA ASN A 669 2.12 9.34 -18.84
C ASN A 669 2.93 9.98 -17.70
N TYR A 670 2.51 11.18 -17.22
CA TYR A 670 3.18 11.93 -16.16
C TYR A 670 2.81 11.51 -14.72
N ILE A 671 2.08 10.42 -14.54
CA ILE A 671 1.59 10.01 -13.22
C ILE A 671 2.72 9.72 -12.24
N GLY A 672 3.87 9.23 -12.72
CA GLY A 672 5.07 9.00 -11.90
C GLY A 672 5.53 10.28 -11.22
N ALA A 673 5.81 11.32 -12.01
CA ALA A 673 6.24 12.63 -11.50
C ALA A 673 5.18 13.28 -10.61
N THR A 674 3.88 13.13 -10.92
CA THR A 674 2.78 13.62 -10.08
C THR A 674 2.80 12.96 -8.71
N PHE A 675 2.96 11.63 -8.66
CA PHE A 675 2.99 10.87 -7.40
C PHE A 675 4.28 11.10 -6.62
N GLU A 676 5.45 11.21 -7.28
CA GLU A 676 6.68 11.65 -6.62
C GLU A 676 6.48 13.01 -5.96
N ASN A 677 5.95 13.99 -6.67
CA ASN A 677 5.76 15.35 -6.17
C ASN A 677 4.82 15.40 -4.95
N ILE A 678 3.68 14.67 -4.98
CA ILE A 678 2.80 14.57 -3.83
C ILE A 678 3.50 13.86 -2.67
N SER A 679 4.20 12.77 -2.94
CA SER A 679 4.94 11.99 -1.94
C SER A 679 6.02 12.85 -1.28
N LEU A 680 6.76 13.64 -2.06
CA LEU A 680 7.75 14.57 -1.55
C LEU A 680 7.14 15.64 -0.62
N ASP A 681 5.96 16.17 -0.92
CA ASP A 681 5.25 17.11 -0.04
C ASP A 681 4.76 16.45 1.26
N LEU A 682 4.34 15.20 1.21
CA LEU A 682 3.93 14.42 2.39
C LEU A 682 5.10 14.17 3.31
N VAL A 683 6.21 13.80 2.72
CA VAL A 683 7.39 13.41 3.45
C VAL A 683 8.29 14.60 3.87
N ARG A 684 8.05 15.89 3.56
CA ARG A 684 8.86 17.10 3.89
C ARG A 684 8.83 17.54 5.35
N GLU A 685 10.02 17.85 5.98
CA GLU A 685 10.11 18.52 7.28
C GLU A 685 10.02 20.06 7.20
N PRO A 686 9.50 20.71 8.23
CA PRO A 686 9.59 22.15 8.31
C PRO A 686 11.06 22.61 8.14
N ASN A 687 11.30 23.52 7.18
CA ASN A 687 12.63 24.08 6.85
C ASN A 687 13.59 23.14 6.10
N GLN A 688 13.16 22.01 5.58
CA GLN A 688 13.98 21.18 4.68
C GLN A 688 13.67 21.54 3.23
N SER A 689 14.69 21.61 2.38
CA SER A 689 14.57 21.76 0.93
C SER A 689 15.08 20.48 0.28
N LEU A 690 14.28 19.87 -0.58
CA LEU A 690 14.65 18.72 -1.40
C LEU A 690 14.31 19.03 -2.84
N MET A 691 15.15 18.60 -3.75
CA MET A 691 15.04 18.86 -5.18
C MET A 691 14.50 17.66 -5.94
N GLY A 692 14.45 16.48 -5.32
CA GLY A 692 13.90 15.23 -5.87
C GLY A 692 14.05 14.08 -4.87
N TRP A 693 13.55 12.92 -5.22
CA TRP A 693 13.54 11.73 -4.35
C TRP A 693 14.95 11.28 -3.93
N SER A 694 15.97 11.60 -4.72
CA SER A 694 17.38 11.34 -4.38
C SER A 694 17.85 12.01 -3.09
N ASP A 695 17.18 13.09 -2.67
CA ASP A 695 17.49 13.83 -1.45
C ASP A 695 16.86 13.21 -0.19
N VAL A 696 15.85 12.34 -0.36
CA VAL A 696 15.19 11.62 0.73
C VAL A 696 16.18 10.66 1.38
N GLN A 697 16.29 10.73 2.72
CA GLN A 697 17.23 9.93 3.50
C GLN A 697 16.48 9.01 4.48
N GLY A 698 17.20 7.98 4.97
CA GLY A 698 16.63 7.04 5.93
C GLY A 698 15.67 6.04 5.29
N ALA A 699 14.79 5.46 6.09
CA ALA A 699 13.92 4.38 5.65
C ALA A 699 12.88 4.83 4.62
N ASP A 700 12.44 6.09 4.64
CA ASP A 700 11.43 6.62 3.70
C ASP A 700 11.91 6.63 2.24
N ARG A 701 13.21 6.50 2.02
CA ARG A 701 13.77 6.42 0.67
C ARG A 701 13.24 5.23 -0.12
N LYS A 702 12.93 4.12 0.57
CA LYS A 702 12.47 2.86 -0.05
C LYS A 702 11.05 2.52 0.41
N VAL A 703 10.24 2.00 -0.47
CA VAL A 703 8.90 1.47 -0.17
C VAL A 703 8.94 0.30 0.81
N ALA A 704 10.09 -0.34 0.97
CA ALA A 704 10.27 -1.50 1.83
C ALA A 704 10.16 -1.15 3.32
N LEU A 705 9.21 -1.78 3.99
CA LEU A 705 8.89 -1.59 5.41
C LEU A 705 8.53 -2.91 6.09
N VAL A 706 8.51 -2.95 7.43
CA VAL A 706 8.25 -4.18 8.19
C VAL A 706 7.44 -3.94 9.46
N ALA A 707 6.46 -4.80 9.71
CA ALA A 707 5.65 -4.78 10.94
C ALA A 707 5.66 -6.13 11.64
N ASP A 708 5.82 -6.14 12.95
CA ASP A 708 5.64 -7.33 13.78
C ASP A 708 4.16 -7.45 14.19
N VAL A 709 3.48 -8.50 13.72
CA VAL A 709 2.02 -8.61 13.85
C VAL A 709 1.54 -9.70 14.79
N TYR A 710 2.40 -10.69 15.09
CA TYR A 710 2.04 -11.79 15.99
C TYR A 710 3.26 -12.35 16.72
N THR A 711 3.13 -12.63 18.03
CA THR A 711 4.21 -13.22 18.83
C THR A 711 3.77 -14.57 19.38
N ALA A 712 4.39 -15.64 18.89
CA ALA A 712 4.20 -17.01 19.35
C ALA A 712 5.18 -17.33 20.49
N ASN A 713 4.81 -17.02 21.72
CA ASN A 713 5.67 -17.20 22.90
C ASN A 713 5.16 -18.24 23.92
N ALA A 714 4.05 -18.92 23.64
CA ALA A 714 3.48 -19.91 24.53
C ALA A 714 4.48 -21.05 24.82
N ASP A 715 4.54 -21.52 26.07
CA ASP A 715 5.47 -22.59 26.51
C ASP A 715 5.26 -23.90 25.75
N ASN A 716 4.08 -24.11 25.19
CA ASN A 716 3.73 -25.25 24.34
C ASN A 716 4.01 -25.02 22.85
N ASN A 717 4.43 -23.83 22.43
CA ASN A 717 4.82 -23.59 21.05
C ASN A 717 6.32 -23.90 20.84
N PRO A 718 6.66 -24.93 20.05
CA PRO A 718 8.06 -25.31 19.84
C PRO A 718 8.85 -24.26 19.03
N GLU A 719 8.18 -23.37 18.30
CA GLU A 719 8.83 -22.47 17.35
C GLU A 719 9.12 -21.09 17.91
N LYS A 720 8.63 -20.74 19.09
CA LYS A 720 8.83 -19.42 19.76
C LYS A 720 9.35 -18.33 18.82
N SER A 721 8.42 -17.71 18.07
CA SER A 721 8.77 -16.80 16.99
C SER A 721 7.89 -15.54 16.97
N ILE A 722 8.37 -14.55 16.26
CA ILE A 722 7.61 -13.35 15.90
C ILE A 722 7.30 -13.45 14.41
N LEU A 723 6.03 -13.32 14.05
CA LEU A 723 5.60 -13.19 12.66
C LEU A 723 5.73 -11.73 12.23
N PHE A 724 6.42 -11.53 11.13
CA PHE A 724 6.54 -10.25 10.44
C PHE A 724 5.76 -10.28 9.13
N GLU A 725 5.01 -9.22 8.92
CA GLU A 725 4.41 -8.82 7.65
C GLU A 725 5.17 -7.62 7.11
N ALA A 726 5.50 -7.64 5.83
CA ALA A 726 6.40 -6.65 5.29
C ALA A 726 6.12 -6.36 3.81
N VAL A 727 6.67 -5.27 3.34
CA VAL A 727 6.78 -4.92 1.92
C VAL A 727 8.26 -4.96 1.54
N GLY A 728 8.57 -5.56 0.38
CA GLY A 728 9.89 -5.51 -0.23
C GLY A 728 10.04 -4.33 -1.18
N ASN A 729 11.17 -4.22 -1.86
CA ASN A 729 11.33 -3.28 -2.96
C ASN A 729 10.28 -3.56 -4.04
N ALA A 730 9.87 -2.52 -4.78
CA ALA A 730 8.81 -2.64 -5.78
C ALA A 730 9.24 -3.52 -6.95
N ASP A 731 8.34 -4.44 -7.33
CA ASP A 731 8.48 -5.28 -8.52
C ASP A 731 7.81 -4.60 -9.73
N GLU A 732 8.23 -4.96 -10.94
CA GLU A 732 7.58 -4.48 -12.16
C GLU A 732 6.45 -5.42 -12.59
N ILE A 733 5.39 -4.86 -13.17
CA ILE A 733 4.33 -5.63 -13.82
C ILE A 733 4.27 -5.25 -15.29
N TYR A 734 4.27 -6.26 -16.15
CA TYR A 734 4.04 -6.13 -17.58
C TYR A 734 2.65 -6.67 -17.89
N VAL A 735 1.85 -5.91 -18.63
CA VAL A 735 0.46 -6.27 -18.96
C VAL A 735 0.23 -6.05 -20.45
N VAL A 736 -0.41 -7.03 -21.10
CA VAL A 736 -0.84 -6.87 -22.50
C VAL A 736 -2.27 -6.33 -22.50
N VAL A 737 -2.42 -5.07 -22.85
CA VAL A 737 -3.70 -4.35 -22.83
C VAL A 737 -4.20 -4.09 -24.26
N GLU A 738 -5.49 -4.28 -24.50
CA GLU A 738 -6.12 -3.85 -25.76
C GLU A 738 -6.63 -2.42 -25.61
N MET A 739 -6.05 -1.49 -26.38
CA MET A 739 -6.47 -0.10 -26.48
C MET A 739 -6.89 0.19 -27.93
N GLU A 740 -8.14 0.60 -28.15
CA GLU A 740 -8.71 0.89 -29.49
C GLU A 740 -8.52 -0.26 -30.50
N GLY A 741 -8.55 -1.49 -30.01
CA GLY A 741 -8.39 -2.72 -30.82
C GLY A 741 -6.93 -3.08 -31.14
N TYR A 742 -5.94 -2.35 -30.65
CA TYR A 742 -4.52 -2.70 -30.75
C TYR A 742 -4.01 -3.26 -29.42
N LEU A 743 -3.21 -4.32 -29.48
CA LEU A 743 -2.52 -4.86 -28.29
C LEU A 743 -1.23 -4.10 -28.01
N TYR A 744 -1.11 -3.57 -26.80
CA TYR A 744 0.11 -2.92 -26.32
C TYR A 744 0.69 -3.69 -25.15
N LEU A 745 2.01 -3.84 -25.14
CA LEU A 745 2.72 -4.15 -23.91
C LEU A 745 2.80 -2.86 -23.09
N THR A 746 2.31 -2.92 -21.86
CA THR A 746 2.35 -1.82 -20.91
C THR A 746 3.18 -2.23 -19.70
N ARG A 747 3.78 -1.28 -18.96
CA ARG A 747 4.57 -1.51 -17.76
C ARG A 747 4.04 -0.68 -16.61
N GLY A 748 4.00 -1.27 -15.43
CA GLY A 748 3.66 -0.62 -14.17
C GLY A 748 4.48 -1.18 -13.03
N ALA A 749 4.17 -0.75 -11.81
CA ALA A 749 4.79 -1.22 -10.59
C ALA A 749 3.76 -1.87 -9.67
N VAL A 750 4.21 -2.84 -8.88
CA VAL A 750 3.41 -3.47 -7.82
C VAL A 750 4.18 -3.50 -6.51
N LEU A 751 3.46 -3.40 -5.41
CA LEU A 751 3.97 -3.71 -4.08
C LEU A 751 4.44 -5.17 -4.05
N SER A 752 5.37 -5.49 -3.18
CA SER A 752 5.92 -6.85 -3.05
C SER A 752 5.74 -7.34 -1.62
N TYR A 753 4.63 -8.01 -1.37
CA TYR A 753 4.31 -8.55 -0.05
C TYR A 753 5.31 -9.61 0.42
N ARG A 754 5.62 -9.57 1.71
CA ARG A 754 6.54 -10.49 2.40
C ARG A 754 5.96 -10.96 3.72
N GLU A 755 6.13 -12.25 4.01
CA GLU A 755 5.71 -12.89 5.25
C GLU A 755 6.81 -13.82 5.75
N PHE A 756 7.27 -13.65 6.99
CA PHE A 756 8.32 -14.52 7.57
C PHE A 756 8.30 -14.53 9.08
N ASN A 757 8.83 -15.61 9.66
CA ASN A 757 9.00 -15.74 11.10
C ASN A 757 10.46 -15.48 11.50
N GLN A 758 10.66 -14.84 12.65
CA GLN A 758 11.96 -14.64 13.29
C GLN A 758 11.93 -15.20 14.73
N PRO A 759 13.04 -15.81 15.21
CA PRO A 759 13.12 -16.24 16.61
C PRO A 759 12.85 -15.11 17.60
N ILE A 760 12.13 -15.41 18.69
CA ILE A 760 11.66 -14.42 19.68
C ILE A 760 12.80 -13.75 20.47
N ASP A 761 13.96 -14.39 20.54
CA ASP A 761 15.17 -13.90 21.22
C ASP A 761 15.95 -12.85 20.41
N LEU A 762 15.60 -12.68 19.14
CA LEU A 762 16.16 -11.60 18.31
C LEU A 762 15.39 -10.30 18.50
N PRO A 763 16.05 -9.13 18.35
CA PRO A 763 15.38 -7.83 18.42
C PRO A 763 14.30 -7.71 17.34
N ARG A 764 13.22 -6.97 17.62
CA ARG A 764 12.24 -6.58 16.61
C ARG A 764 12.91 -5.69 15.58
N LEU A 765 12.60 -5.93 14.30
CA LEU A 765 13.22 -5.21 13.19
C LEU A 765 12.73 -3.76 13.10
N THR A 766 13.63 -2.89 12.68
CA THR A 766 13.30 -1.57 12.12
C THR A 766 13.30 -1.65 10.60
N ASP A 767 12.75 -0.63 9.93
CA ASP A 767 12.71 -0.60 8.47
C ASP A 767 14.11 -0.59 7.86
N GLU A 768 15.07 0.13 8.45
CA GLU A 768 16.44 0.16 8.00
C GLU A 768 17.12 -1.22 8.12
N GLU A 769 16.83 -1.96 9.19
CA GLU A 769 17.32 -3.33 9.38
C GLU A 769 16.70 -4.29 8.36
N TRP A 770 15.41 -4.11 8.05
CA TRP A 770 14.72 -4.87 7.02
C TRP A 770 15.25 -4.56 5.62
N GLN A 771 15.37 -3.29 5.26
CA GLN A 771 15.93 -2.85 3.98
C GLN A 771 17.34 -3.40 3.76
N LYS A 772 18.17 -3.40 4.81
CA LYS A 772 19.50 -4.03 4.76
C LYS A 772 19.43 -5.54 4.52
N GLN A 773 18.47 -6.24 5.12
CA GLN A 773 18.28 -7.68 4.86
C GLN A 773 17.84 -7.95 3.42
N LEU A 774 17.08 -7.05 2.80
CA LEU A 774 16.70 -7.13 1.39
C LEU A 774 17.89 -6.90 0.45
N GLU A 775 18.88 -6.09 0.82
CA GLU A 775 20.14 -5.94 0.06
C GLU A 775 20.93 -7.27 0.01
N GLU A 776 20.91 -8.03 1.10
CA GLU A 776 21.57 -9.35 1.19
C GLU A 776 20.73 -10.47 0.53
N ASN A 777 19.41 -10.40 0.65
CA ASN A 777 18.46 -11.36 0.08
C ASN A 777 17.19 -10.66 -0.44
N PRO A 778 17.20 -10.18 -1.69
CA PRO A 778 16.10 -9.39 -2.26
C PRO A 778 14.73 -10.09 -2.28
N ARG A 779 14.70 -11.41 -2.22
CA ARG A 779 13.46 -12.22 -2.24
C ARG A 779 13.12 -12.84 -0.89
N LYS A 780 13.72 -12.37 0.21
CA LYS A 780 13.39 -12.85 1.56
C LYS A 780 11.90 -12.67 1.84
N GLY A 781 11.25 -13.71 2.35
CA GLY A 781 9.86 -13.67 2.79
C GLY A 781 8.80 -13.72 1.68
N VAL A 782 9.16 -13.91 0.41
CA VAL A 782 8.16 -14.08 -0.67
C VAL A 782 7.37 -15.36 -0.45
N PRO A 783 6.03 -15.29 -0.29
CA PRO A 783 5.22 -16.48 -0.07
C PRO A 783 5.14 -17.40 -1.29
N GLU A 784 5.04 -18.71 -1.05
CA GLU A 784 4.94 -19.71 -2.11
C GLU A 784 3.76 -19.49 -3.06
N TRP A 785 2.64 -18.98 -2.56
CA TRP A 785 1.45 -18.75 -3.37
C TRP A 785 1.61 -17.65 -4.43
N MET A 786 2.64 -16.81 -4.32
CA MET A 786 2.98 -15.79 -5.32
C MET A 786 3.76 -16.34 -6.51
N LYS A 787 4.39 -17.50 -6.38
CA LYS A 787 5.23 -18.08 -7.47
C LYS A 787 4.52 -18.17 -8.84
N PRO A 788 3.22 -18.51 -8.94
CA PRO A 788 2.56 -18.59 -10.24
C PRO A 788 2.45 -17.27 -11.01
N ILE A 789 2.60 -16.13 -10.36
CA ILE A 789 2.51 -14.80 -10.99
C ILE A 789 3.86 -14.10 -11.14
N ILE A 790 4.92 -14.66 -10.57
CA ILE A 790 6.28 -14.12 -10.64
C ILE A 790 7.06 -14.86 -11.73
N VAL A 791 7.59 -14.12 -12.69
CA VAL A 791 8.42 -14.66 -13.76
C VAL A 791 9.90 -14.44 -13.42
N PRO A 792 10.63 -15.49 -13.02
CA PRO A 792 12.02 -15.36 -12.58
C PRO A 792 12.98 -15.29 -13.78
N LEU A 793 13.03 -14.13 -14.41
CA LEU A 793 13.92 -13.90 -15.56
C LEU A 793 15.39 -13.95 -15.14
N LYS A 794 16.26 -14.34 -16.04
CA LYS A 794 17.72 -14.34 -15.83
C LYS A 794 18.32 -12.94 -15.92
N LYS A 795 17.69 -12.06 -16.70
CA LYS A 795 18.03 -10.67 -16.89
C LYS A 795 16.72 -9.87 -16.87
N GLU A 796 16.73 -8.74 -16.20
CA GLU A 796 15.59 -7.80 -16.24
C GLU A 796 15.32 -7.35 -17.69
N PRO A 797 14.04 -7.16 -18.08
CA PRO A 797 13.70 -6.63 -19.39
C PRO A 797 14.36 -5.25 -19.59
N GLU A 798 15.04 -5.07 -20.66
CA GLU A 798 15.73 -3.82 -20.98
C GLU A 798 14.89 -3.01 -21.96
N VAL A 799 14.47 -1.82 -21.54
CA VAL A 799 13.73 -0.88 -22.38
C VAL A 799 14.65 -0.39 -23.51
N ASN A 800 14.09 -0.23 -24.69
CA ASN A 800 14.83 0.27 -25.83
C ASN A 800 14.92 1.80 -25.77
N GLU A 801 16.08 2.32 -25.39
CA GLU A 801 16.35 3.75 -25.25
C GLU A 801 16.30 4.54 -26.60
N GLU A 802 16.21 3.84 -27.74
CA GLU A 802 15.99 4.49 -29.04
C GLU A 802 14.62 5.18 -29.13
N PHE A 803 13.68 4.85 -28.22
CA PHE A 803 12.40 5.52 -28.08
C PHE A 803 12.42 6.66 -27.05
N PHE A 804 13.61 7.03 -26.58
CA PHE A 804 13.77 8.11 -25.61
C PHE A 804 13.33 9.44 -26.22
N TYR A 805 12.38 10.10 -25.56
CA TYR A 805 11.97 11.46 -25.87
C TYR A 805 12.31 12.35 -24.67
N SER A 806 13.22 13.29 -24.84
CA SER A 806 13.52 14.29 -23.82
C SER A 806 12.73 15.56 -24.12
N SER A 807 11.81 15.92 -23.22
CA SER A 807 11.15 17.23 -23.25
C SER A 807 12.12 18.38 -22.93
N GLY A 808 13.37 18.08 -22.61
CA GLY A 808 14.43 19.03 -22.29
C GLY A 808 14.16 19.81 -21.01
N CYS A 809 14.79 19.41 -19.93
CA CYS A 809 14.95 20.27 -18.77
C CYS A 809 16.09 21.25 -18.98
#